data_699a68fa0eb819fc2106b2c836d6002b
#
_entry.id   699a68fa0eb819fc2106b2c836d6002b
#
_cell.length_a   1.000
_cell.length_b   1.000
_cell.length_c   1.000
_cell.angle_alpha   90.00
_cell.angle_beta   90.00
_cell.angle_gamma   90.00
#
_symmetry.space_group_name_H-M   'P 1'
#
loop_
_entity.id
_entity.type
_entity.pdbx_description
1 polymer ?
#
loop_
_entity_poly.entity_id
_entity_poly.type
_entity_poly.pdbx_seq_one_letter_code
_entity_poly.pdbx_strand_id
1 'polypeptide(L)'
;MEKFEHEYKADQIQVLEGLEAVRKRPGMYIGSVSARGLHHLVYEIVDNSVDEALAGYCKNIHVTIEKGNVIKVEDDGRGIPVDIHPKTKISAAETVYTVLHAGGKFGGDSGYKVSGGLHGVGSSVVNALSTWTEVTIQRDGGIYQMAFERGKTVKPLQRIGDSDKTGTTVRFLADDTIFETLEYEYEILENRLREMAFLTKGLRITLTDERGETPKKADFCYEGGLVSFVEFLNKNKEKLNPKPIYIEKNGDTPVEIAIQYTTSYSENIYSFVNNINTIEGGTHLEGFKRSLTKVFNDYARSHNILKDKDGNLQGEDIREGITAVISVKVKEPQFEGQTKTKLGNSEVSGIVQSMVNEALATFLEENPNVAKAILEKCVSAARAREAARKARELVRRKSALETTTLPGKLADCSSKNAEECEVYIVEGDSAGGSAKQGRDRKFQAILPLWGKMLNVEKARADRIYGNDKLNPVIVAVGAGIGPDFDITKIRYGKVIIMADADVDGAHIRTLLLTFFFRYMRPLIENGNVFLAQPPLYKLSKRGIEDIYCYTDEELNQAYADLEKKGISIDQLSIQRYKGLGEMNPEQLWETTMDPEHRILIKVTMEDAIKADAIFTLLMGDEIEPRRKFIEENAKFVKNLDI
;
A
#
# COMPACT_ATOMS: atom_id res chain seq x y z
N MET A 1 13.83 -31.89 22.36
CA MET A 1 13.28 -30.70 23.03
C MET A 1 13.75 -30.75 24.46
N GLU A 2 14.82 -30.02 24.77
CA GLU A 2 15.22 -29.81 26.15
C GLU A 2 14.17 -28.93 26.83
N LYS A 3 13.57 -29.43 27.91
CA LYS A 3 12.75 -28.64 28.80
C LYS A 3 13.64 -27.62 29.48
N PHE A 4 13.53 -26.35 29.13
CA PHE A 4 14.06 -25.26 29.93
C PHE A 4 13.24 -25.20 31.22
N GLU A 5 13.78 -25.78 32.32
CA GLU A 5 13.27 -25.60 33.67
C GLU A 5 13.72 -24.24 34.21
N HIS A 6 13.17 -23.16 33.68
CA HIS A 6 13.16 -21.89 34.39
C HIS A 6 11.80 -21.73 35.06
N GLU A 7 11.77 -21.85 36.39
CA GLU A 7 10.60 -21.48 37.17
C GLU A 7 10.21 -20.02 36.85
N TYR A 8 9.03 -19.83 36.27
CA TYR A 8 8.47 -18.50 36.00
C TYR A 8 8.03 -17.87 37.32
N LYS A 9 8.83 -16.90 37.84
CA LYS A 9 8.59 -16.20 39.11
C LYS A 9 8.19 -14.74 38.88
N ALA A 10 7.62 -14.13 39.92
CA ALA A 10 7.14 -12.75 39.87
C ALA A 10 8.25 -11.71 39.57
N ASP A 11 9.48 -12.00 39.92
CA ASP A 11 10.68 -11.20 39.64
C ASP A 11 11.06 -11.17 38.16
N GLN A 12 10.54 -12.10 37.35
CA GLN A 12 10.72 -12.13 35.88
C GLN A 12 9.70 -11.29 35.15
N ILE A 13 8.66 -10.79 35.83
CA ILE A 13 7.68 -9.89 35.27
C ILE A 13 8.27 -8.48 35.25
N GLN A 14 8.70 -8.03 34.05
CA GLN A 14 9.18 -6.66 33.86
C GLN A 14 8.00 -5.71 33.67
N VAL A 15 7.88 -4.72 34.53
CA VAL A 15 6.95 -3.59 34.33
C VAL A 15 7.70 -2.48 33.60
N LEU A 16 7.24 -2.16 32.40
CA LEU A 16 7.80 -1.06 31.60
C LEU A 16 6.93 0.18 31.82
N GLU A 17 7.54 1.26 32.28
CA GLU A 17 6.83 2.50 32.53
C GLU A 17 7.17 3.56 31.45
N GLY A 18 6.17 4.39 31.12
CA GLY A 18 6.33 5.54 30.25
C GLY A 18 6.89 5.24 28.87
N LEU A 19 7.81 6.07 28.40
CA LEU A 19 8.37 5.99 27.05
C LEU A 19 9.38 4.85 26.84
N GLU A 20 9.85 4.21 27.90
CA GLU A 20 10.70 3.01 27.79
C GLU A 20 9.95 1.83 27.16
N ALA A 21 8.64 1.72 27.43
CA ALA A 21 7.78 0.71 26.81
C ALA A 21 7.74 0.86 25.28
N VAL A 22 7.67 2.11 24.81
CA VAL A 22 7.67 2.45 23.38
C VAL A 22 9.00 2.02 22.73
N ARG A 23 10.12 2.35 23.34
CA ARG A 23 11.46 1.99 22.83
C ARG A 23 11.72 0.50 22.79
N LYS A 24 11.21 -0.26 23.78
CA LYS A 24 11.37 -1.74 23.85
C LYS A 24 10.44 -2.47 22.88
N ARG A 25 9.27 -1.92 22.56
CA ARG A 25 8.25 -2.53 21.70
C ARG A 25 7.68 -1.53 20.68
N PRO A 26 8.53 -0.93 19.82
CA PRO A 26 8.11 0.10 18.88
C PRO A 26 7.02 -0.38 17.92
N GLY A 27 7.07 -1.65 17.49
CA GLY A 27 6.07 -2.23 16.60
C GLY A 27 4.63 -2.18 17.11
N MET A 28 4.41 -2.11 18.44
CA MET A 28 3.06 -1.93 19.01
C MET A 28 2.47 -0.55 18.72
N TYR A 29 3.30 0.46 18.48
CA TYR A 29 2.88 1.86 18.30
C TYR A 29 2.94 2.31 16.85
N ILE A 30 3.96 1.87 16.10
CA ILE A 30 4.21 2.28 14.71
C ILE A 30 4.09 1.14 13.68
N GLY A 31 3.72 -0.06 14.13
CA GLY A 31 3.50 -1.24 13.29
C GLY A 31 4.76 -1.99 12.88
N SER A 32 5.88 -1.32 12.59
CA SER A 32 7.16 -1.93 12.24
C SER A 32 8.33 -0.99 12.52
N VAL A 33 9.56 -1.48 12.45
CA VAL A 33 10.81 -0.68 12.53
C VAL A 33 11.50 -0.55 11.17
N SER A 34 10.86 -1.04 10.11
CA SER A 34 11.30 -0.88 8.72
C SER A 34 11.04 0.54 8.20
N ALA A 35 11.32 0.81 6.91
CA ALA A 35 11.02 2.07 6.25
C ALA A 35 9.56 2.53 6.48
N ARG A 36 8.58 1.60 6.50
CA ARG A 36 7.17 1.92 6.77
C ARG A 36 6.97 2.57 8.15
N GLY A 37 7.57 2.01 9.19
CA GLY A 37 7.50 2.59 10.55
C GLY A 37 8.24 3.90 10.66
N LEU A 38 9.35 4.07 9.92
CA LEU A 38 10.09 5.33 9.85
C LEU A 38 9.21 6.47 9.29
N HIS A 39 8.54 6.24 8.14
CA HIS A 39 7.62 7.22 7.55
C HIS A 39 6.42 7.52 8.45
N HIS A 40 5.98 6.54 9.25
CA HIS A 40 4.86 6.73 10.19
C HIS A 40 5.14 7.81 11.24
N LEU A 41 6.41 8.01 11.66
CA LEU A 41 6.79 9.11 12.55
C LEU A 41 6.43 10.49 11.95
N VAL A 42 6.63 10.66 10.64
CA VAL A 42 6.28 11.90 9.95
C VAL A 42 4.76 12.08 9.96
N TYR A 43 4.02 11.00 9.70
CA TYR A 43 2.55 11.06 9.67
C TYR A 43 1.95 11.44 11.02
N GLU A 44 2.49 10.94 12.13
CA GLU A 44 2.01 11.29 13.47
C GLU A 44 2.16 12.78 13.79
N ILE A 45 3.22 13.42 13.33
CA ILE A 45 3.40 14.87 13.51
C ILE A 45 2.52 15.67 12.55
N VAL A 46 2.44 15.28 11.27
CA VAL A 46 1.59 15.96 10.28
C VAL A 46 0.11 15.84 10.65
N ASP A 47 -0.34 14.67 11.13
CA ASP A 47 -1.72 14.45 11.57
C ASP A 47 -2.13 15.43 12.69
N ASN A 48 -1.21 15.82 13.57
CA ASN A 48 -1.48 16.84 14.59
C ASN A 48 -1.74 18.22 13.96
N SER A 49 -0.97 18.59 12.94
CA SER A 49 -1.18 19.84 12.19
C SER A 49 -2.47 19.79 11.34
N VAL A 50 -2.80 18.64 10.77
CA VAL A 50 -4.08 18.41 10.06
C VAL A 50 -5.28 18.52 11.03
N ASP A 51 -5.14 18.04 12.27
CA ASP A 51 -6.19 18.22 13.30
C ASP A 51 -6.44 19.70 13.62
N GLU A 52 -5.38 20.54 13.64
CA GLU A 52 -5.53 22.00 13.73
C GLU A 52 -6.27 22.57 12.50
N ALA A 53 -6.03 22.04 11.31
CA ALA A 53 -6.73 22.44 10.10
C ALA A 53 -8.20 22.02 10.12
N LEU A 54 -8.52 20.81 10.59
CA LEU A 54 -9.89 20.33 10.79
C LEU A 54 -10.66 21.15 11.84
N ALA A 55 -9.95 21.69 12.83
CA ALA A 55 -10.49 22.63 13.80
C ALA A 55 -10.63 24.07 13.26
N GLY A 56 -10.13 24.35 12.05
CA GLY A 56 -10.24 25.63 11.35
C GLY A 56 -9.14 26.65 11.69
N TYR A 57 -8.06 26.22 12.35
CA TYR A 57 -6.99 27.13 12.82
C TYR A 57 -5.69 27.06 12.00
N CYS A 58 -5.49 26.01 11.18
CA CYS A 58 -4.30 25.86 10.35
C CYS A 58 -4.67 25.89 8.85
N LYS A 59 -3.87 26.59 8.06
CA LYS A 59 -4.03 26.69 6.61
C LYS A 59 -2.80 26.23 5.83
N ASN A 60 -1.63 26.23 6.46
CA ASN A 60 -0.38 25.88 5.82
C ASN A 60 0.42 24.92 6.69
N ILE A 61 0.89 23.83 6.08
CA ILE A 61 1.78 22.85 6.68
C ILE A 61 3.01 22.73 5.76
N HIS A 62 4.20 22.84 6.33
CA HIS A 62 5.46 22.69 5.62
C HIS A 62 6.22 21.49 6.19
N VAL A 63 6.49 20.51 5.35
CA VAL A 63 7.30 19.33 5.68
C VAL A 63 8.62 19.42 4.94
N THR A 64 9.73 19.33 5.66
CA THR A 64 11.07 19.38 5.08
C THR A 64 11.87 18.16 5.51
N ILE A 65 12.49 17.48 4.54
CA ILE A 65 13.53 16.50 4.76
C ILE A 65 14.85 17.26 4.67
N GLU A 66 15.43 17.59 5.81
CA GLU A 66 16.70 18.31 5.90
C GLU A 66 17.89 17.35 5.66
N LYS A 67 19.08 17.91 5.45
CA LYS A 67 20.31 17.13 5.34
C LYS A 67 20.53 16.28 6.59
N GLY A 68 20.99 15.04 6.40
CA GLY A 68 21.17 14.07 7.50
C GLY A 68 19.87 13.39 7.93
N ASN A 69 18.84 13.40 7.06
CA ASN A 69 17.54 12.75 7.31
C ASN A 69 16.80 13.29 8.55
N VAL A 70 16.98 14.57 8.86
CA VAL A 70 16.18 15.27 9.86
C VAL A 70 14.84 15.65 9.24
N ILE A 71 13.76 15.38 9.94
CA ILE A 71 12.42 15.84 9.54
C ILE A 71 12.09 17.11 10.29
N LYS A 72 11.57 18.10 9.55
CA LYS A 72 10.99 19.32 10.10
C LYS A 72 9.55 19.45 9.59
N VAL A 73 8.60 19.62 10.52
CA VAL A 73 7.19 19.89 10.24
C VAL A 73 6.82 21.22 10.90
N GLU A 74 6.28 22.14 10.12
CA GLU A 74 5.85 23.47 10.55
C GLU A 74 4.39 23.69 10.19
N ASP A 75 3.59 24.18 11.12
CA ASP A 75 2.21 24.58 10.89
C ASP A 75 1.94 26.02 11.38
N ASP A 76 0.89 26.62 10.85
CA ASP A 76 0.38 27.93 11.24
C ASP A 76 -0.86 27.84 12.14
N GLY A 77 -1.01 26.73 12.90
CA GLY A 77 -2.07 26.50 13.85
C GLY A 77 -1.99 27.39 15.10
N ARG A 78 -2.77 27.05 16.14
CA ARG A 78 -2.79 27.83 17.40
C ARG A 78 -1.51 27.72 18.23
N GLY A 79 -0.66 26.74 17.94
CA GLY A 79 0.45 26.34 18.80
C GLY A 79 0.01 25.51 20.01
N ILE A 80 0.84 24.58 20.45
CA ILE A 80 0.57 23.74 21.63
C ILE A 80 0.50 24.63 22.88
N PRO A 81 -0.43 24.38 23.83
CA PRO A 81 -0.50 25.14 25.09
C PRO A 81 0.82 25.08 25.87
N VAL A 82 1.26 26.24 26.35
CA VAL A 82 2.56 26.43 27.05
C VAL A 82 2.40 26.53 28.59
N ASP A 83 1.17 26.65 29.06
CA ASP A 83 0.85 26.75 30.49
C ASP A 83 1.24 25.48 31.26
N ILE A 84 1.43 25.63 32.58
CA ILE A 84 1.71 24.50 33.47
C ILE A 84 0.48 23.61 33.62
N HIS A 85 0.65 22.33 33.28
CA HIS A 85 -0.43 21.37 33.38
C HIS A 85 -0.74 21.02 34.86
N PRO A 86 -2.02 21.08 35.29
CA PRO A 86 -2.36 21.01 36.71
C PRO A 86 -1.98 19.68 37.39
N LYS A 87 -2.00 18.55 36.64
CA LYS A 87 -1.66 17.22 37.17
C LYS A 87 -0.16 16.93 37.14
N THR A 88 0.51 17.19 36.01
CA THR A 88 1.92 16.81 35.79
C THR A 88 2.91 17.82 36.39
N LYS A 89 2.47 19.07 36.65
CA LYS A 89 3.28 20.18 37.17
C LYS A 89 4.43 20.64 36.25
N ILE A 90 4.47 20.15 35.02
CA ILE A 90 5.32 20.62 33.92
C ILE A 90 4.45 21.32 32.87
N SER A 91 5.04 21.91 31.84
CA SER A 91 4.24 22.56 30.78
C SER A 91 3.34 21.55 30.05
N ALA A 92 2.19 22.01 29.56
CA ALA A 92 1.28 21.16 28.78
C ALA A 92 1.98 20.61 27.53
N ALA A 93 2.79 21.43 26.87
CA ALA A 93 3.61 21.02 25.74
C ALA A 93 4.58 19.88 26.10
N GLU A 94 5.33 20.00 27.18
CA GLU A 94 6.24 18.95 27.65
C GLU A 94 5.48 17.67 28.03
N THR A 95 4.30 17.81 28.65
CA THR A 95 3.43 16.69 29.00
C THR A 95 3.02 15.89 27.76
N VAL A 96 2.67 16.54 26.66
CA VAL A 96 2.29 15.88 25.39
C VAL A 96 3.44 15.05 24.79
N TYR A 97 4.67 15.48 24.98
CA TYR A 97 5.85 14.78 24.42
C TYR A 97 6.45 13.72 25.37
N THR A 98 6.14 13.76 26.66
CA THR A 98 6.78 12.86 27.67
C THR A 98 5.85 11.87 28.33
N VAL A 99 4.53 12.10 28.26
CA VAL A 99 3.52 11.26 28.91
C VAL A 99 2.66 10.58 27.85
N LEU A 100 2.57 9.24 27.92
CA LEU A 100 1.63 8.48 27.09
C LEU A 100 0.19 8.78 27.50
N HIS A 101 -0.71 8.75 26.51
CA HIS A 101 -2.14 9.06 26.70
C HIS A 101 -2.39 10.47 27.28
N ALA A 102 -1.52 11.42 26.92
CA ALA A 102 -1.70 12.83 27.23
C ALA A 102 -2.02 13.61 25.95
N GLY A 103 -3.10 14.39 25.96
CA GLY A 103 -3.50 15.22 24.82
C GLY A 103 -4.76 16.00 25.08
N GLY A 104 -4.93 17.13 24.39
CA GLY A 104 -6.10 18.00 24.47
C GLY A 104 -7.31 17.53 23.65
N LYS A 105 -7.26 16.30 23.11
CA LYS A 105 -8.27 15.75 22.19
C LYS A 105 -9.20 14.74 22.87
N PHE A 106 -9.06 14.54 24.20
CA PHE A 106 -9.89 13.66 25.01
C PHE A 106 -11.07 14.41 25.63
N GLY A 107 -12.31 14.12 25.23
CA GLY A 107 -13.55 14.58 25.88
C GLY A 107 -14.29 15.69 25.13
N GLY A 108 -15.60 15.81 25.41
CA GLY A 108 -16.58 16.62 24.69
C GLY A 108 -16.40 18.15 24.75
N ASP A 109 -15.63 18.68 25.69
CA ASP A 109 -15.30 20.11 25.83
C ASP A 109 -13.90 20.45 25.27
N SER A 110 -13.26 19.51 24.59
CA SER A 110 -11.98 19.78 23.91
C SER A 110 -12.19 20.75 22.74
N GLY A 111 -11.22 21.62 22.48
CA GLY A 111 -11.27 22.55 21.34
C GLY A 111 -11.27 21.87 19.95
N TYR A 112 -11.42 20.54 19.90
CA TYR A 112 -11.47 19.72 18.69
C TYR A 112 -12.78 18.93 18.64
N LYS A 113 -13.66 19.28 17.70
CA LYS A 113 -14.90 18.52 17.46
C LYS A 113 -14.63 17.16 16.79
N VAL A 114 -13.59 17.08 16.01
CA VAL A 114 -13.15 15.90 15.27
C VAL A 114 -11.63 15.88 15.26
N SER A 115 -11.01 14.74 15.47
CA SER A 115 -9.54 14.60 15.38
C SER A 115 -9.15 13.19 14.93
N GLY A 116 -8.01 13.06 14.24
CA GLY A 116 -7.39 11.79 13.91
C GLY A 116 -6.54 11.24 15.07
N GLY A 117 -5.99 12.13 15.88
CA GLY A 117 -5.15 11.81 17.03
C GLY A 117 -5.92 11.41 18.29
N LEU A 118 -6.49 10.20 18.32
CA LEU A 118 -7.40 9.73 19.37
C LEU A 118 -6.72 9.15 20.61
N HIS A 119 -5.49 8.66 20.49
CA HIS A 119 -4.84 7.91 21.56
C HIS A 119 -3.91 8.77 22.42
N GLY A 120 -3.61 10.01 22.00
CA GLY A 120 -2.71 10.93 22.73
C GLY A 120 -1.29 10.35 22.89
N VAL A 121 -0.80 9.61 21.88
CA VAL A 121 0.51 8.98 21.93
C VAL A 121 1.45 9.39 20.81
N GLY A 122 0.95 9.95 19.71
CA GLY A 122 1.75 10.21 18.50
C GLY A 122 3.02 11.02 18.77
N SER A 123 2.89 12.21 19.38
CA SER A 123 4.03 13.08 19.69
C SER A 123 5.01 12.43 20.67
N SER A 124 4.53 11.73 21.70
CA SER A 124 5.36 11.04 22.68
C SER A 124 6.06 9.82 22.08
N VAL A 125 5.43 9.12 21.14
CA VAL A 125 6.04 8.00 20.40
C VAL A 125 7.15 8.51 19.48
N VAL A 126 6.92 9.58 18.71
CA VAL A 126 7.97 10.19 17.88
C VAL A 126 9.16 10.63 18.74
N ASN A 127 8.90 11.29 19.87
CA ASN A 127 9.95 11.68 20.81
C ASN A 127 10.73 10.47 21.34
N ALA A 128 10.04 9.42 21.78
CA ALA A 128 10.67 8.21 22.29
C ALA A 128 11.54 7.47 21.27
N LEU A 129 11.14 7.49 19.99
CA LEU A 129 11.80 6.78 18.88
C LEU A 129 12.78 7.66 18.08
N SER A 130 13.06 8.87 18.57
CA SER A 130 14.03 9.79 17.99
C SER A 130 15.30 9.90 18.85
N THR A 131 16.45 10.05 18.21
CA THR A 131 17.72 10.38 18.87
C THR A 131 17.58 11.72 19.58
N TRP A 132 16.99 12.70 18.91
CA TRP A 132 16.61 13.98 19.49
C TRP A 132 15.34 14.52 18.84
N THR A 133 14.60 15.33 19.59
CA THR A 133 13.42 16.07 19.13
C THR A 133 13.49 17.50 19.64
N GLU A 134 13.27 18.47 18.78
CA GLU A 134 13.18 19.90 19.12
C GLU A 134 11.80 20.42 18.74
N VAL A 135 11.18 21.14 19.65
CA VAL A 135 9.84 21.72 19.45
C VAL A 135 9.89 23.21 19.71
N THR A 136 9.47 23.96 18.71
CA THR A 136 9.32 25.43 18.80
C THR A 136 7.84 25.76 18.67
N ILE A 137 7.32 26.55 19.60
CA ILE A 137 5.91 26.92 19.68
C ILE A 137 5.81 28.44 19.62
N GLN A 138 4.98 28.95 18.73
CA GLN A 138 4.62 30.37 18.64
C GLN A 138 3.18 30.51 19.13
N ARG A 139 3.02 31.16 20.28
CA ARG A 139 1.69 31.29 20.92
C ARG A 139 1.72 32.45 21.94
N ASP A 140 0.58 33.11 22.09
CA ASP A 140 0.36 34.16 23.12
C ASP A 140 1.44 35.25 23.13
N GLY A 141 1.87 35.69 21.94
CA GLY A 141 2.88 36.70 21.75
C GLY A 141 4.31 36.26 22.02
N GLY A 142 4.57 34.98 22.25
CA GLY A 142 5.89 34.44 22.56
C GLY A 142 6.35 33.32 21.63
N ILE A 143 7.66 33.16 21.56
CA ILE A 143 8.32 31.99 20.98
C ILE A 143 8.89 31.17 22.11
N TYR A 144 8.49 29.92 22.15
CA TYR A 144 8.93 28.96 23.18
C TYR A 144 9.65 27.79 22.52
N GLN A 145 10.65 27.26 23.19
CA GLN A 145 11.44 26.13 22.68
C GLN A 145 11.70 25.11 23.80
N MET A 146 11.67 23.83 23.44
CA MET A 146 12.07 22.72 24.28
C MET A 146 12.79 21.65 23.45
N ALA A 147 13.59 20.81 24.07
CA ALA A 147 14.32 19.75 23.40
C ALA A 147 14.38 18.47 24.25
N PHE A 148 14.45 17.36 23.52
CA PHE A 148 14.45 16.01 24.10
C PHE A 148 15.53 15.14 23.45
N GLU A 149 16.02 14.17 24.19
CA GLU A 149 16.87 13.08 23.70
C GLU A 149 16.25 11.74 24.10
N ARG A 150 15.94 10.89 23.13
CA ARG A 150 15.37 9.56 23.34
C ARG A 150 14.20 9.55 24.33
N GLY A 151 13.31 10.52 24.18
CA GLY A 151 12.12 10.67 25.03
C GLY A 151 12.34 11.43 26.34
N LYS A 152 13.57 11.78 26.71
CA LYS A 152 13.89 12.50 27.96
C LYS A 152 14.07 14.00 27.68
N THR A 153 13.49 14.85 28.52
CA THR A 153 13.68 16.30 28.43
C THR A 153 15.12 16.67 28.75
N VAL A 154 15.82 17.27 27.78
CA VAL A 154 17.18 17.84 27.97
C VAL A 154 17.13 19.35 28.09
N LYS A 155 16.14 19.99 27.48
CA LYS A 155 15.87 21.42 27.58
C LYS A 155 14.38 21.61 27.86
N PRO A 156 13.99 21.99 29.09
CA PRO A 156 12.57 22.25 29.39
C PRO A 156 12.06 23.45 28.60
N LEU A 157 10.75 23.59 28.51
CA LEU A 157 10.12 24.70 27.76
C LEU A 157 10.59 26.04 28.29
N GLN A 158 11.15 26.85 27.42
CA GLN A 158 11.62 28.23 27.73
C GLN A 158 11.16 29.20 26.66
N ARG A 159 10.75 30.40 27.10
CA ARG A 159 10.51 31.52 26.17
C ARG A 159 11.82 32.03 25.65
N ILE A 160 11.98 32.09 24.32
CA ILE A 160 13.21 32.49 23.65
C ILE A 160 13.08 33.78 22.83
N GLY A 161 11.84 34.29 22.66
CA GLY A 161 11.58 35.48 21.87
C GLY A 161 10.11 35.87 21.85
N ASP A 162 9.80 36.87 21.04
CA ASP A 162 8.46 37.38 20.77
C ASP A 162 8.03 37.06 19.34
N SER A 163 6.74 36.82 19.12
CA SER A 163 6.16 36.56 17.79
C SER A 163 4.71 37.03 17.74
N ASP A 164 4.34 37.67 16.65
CA ASP A 164 2.93 37.97 16.32
C ASP A 164 2.22 36.81 15.61
N LYS A 165 2.95 35.74 15.31
CA LYS A 165 2.42 34.55 14.66
C LYS A 165 2.08 33.45 15.67
N THR A 166 1.24 32.53 15.25
CA THR A 166 0.99 31.27 15.97
C THR A 166 1.41 30.08 15.12
N GLY A 167 1.72 28.97 15.78
CA GLY A 167 2.08 27.73 15.09
C GLY A 167 2.97 26.81 15.90
N THR A 168 3.24 25.63 15.36
CA THR A 168 4.17 24.66 15.95
C THR A 168 5.18 24.23 14.91
N THR A 169 6.44 24.16 15.31
CA THR A 169 7.52 23.56 14.53
C THR A 169 8.11 22.40 15.30
N VAL A 170 8.13 21.22 14.69
CA VAL A 170 8.71 20.00 15.25
C VAL A 170 9.86 19.57 14.35
N ARG A 171 11.06 19.40 14.92
CA ARG A 171 12.22 18.82 14.24
C ARG A 171 12.66 17.58 14.99
N PHE A 172 12.93 16.51 14.29
CA PHE A 172 13.40 15.28 14.91
C PHE A 172 14.31 14.46 13.99
N LEU A 173 15.19 13.68 14.60
CA LEU A 173 16.02 12.68 13.94
C LEU A 173 15.67 11.32 14.53
N ALA A 174 15.20 10.40 13.70
CA ALA A 174 14.88 9.03 14.13
C ALA A 174 16.12 8.33 14.71
N ASP A 175 15.90 7.39 15.64
CA ASP A 175 16.99 6.70 16.34
C ASP A 175 17.49 5.50 15.54
N ASP A 176 18.75 5.54 15.12
CA ASP A 176 19.45 4.50 14.36
C ASP A 176 19.60 3.17 15.11
N THR A 177 19.46 3.18 16.43
CA THR A 177 19.46 1.97 17.24
C THR A 177 18.12 1.21 17.22
N ILE A 178 17.06 1.80 16.62
CA ILE A 178 15.72 1.24 16.57
C ILE A 178 15.32 0.90 15.15
N PHE A 179 15.57 1.79 14.19
CA PHE A 179 15.14 1.64 12.81
C PHE A 179 16.20 0.93 11.95
N GLU A 180 15.74 0.06 11.05
CA GLU A 180 16.59 -0.64 10.08
C GLU A 180 17.21 0.31 9.05
N THR A 181 16.55 1.44 8.78
CA THR A 181 17.00 2.51 7.90
C THR A 181 16.55 3.86 8.43
N LEU A 182 17.31 4.91 8.12
CA LEU A 182 16.91 6.30 8.38
C LEU A 182 16.58 7.06 7.10
N GLU A 183 16.63 6.38 5.95
CA GLU A 183 16.36 7.02 4.64
C GLU A 183 14.86 7.19 4.41
N TYR A 184 14.42 8.44 4.31
CA TYR A 184 13.06 8.78 3.92
C TYR A 184 12.93 8.76 2.39
N GLU A 185 11.91 8.07 1.91
CA GLU A 185 11.54 8.07 0.49
C GLU A 185 10.60 9.25 0.20
N TYR A 186 11.09 10.19 -0.62
CA TYR A 186 10.36 11.40 -0.99
C TYR A 186 8.98 11.09 -1.55
N GLU A 187 8.89 10.12 -2.45
CA GLU A 187 7.66 9.72 -3.14
C GLU A 187 6.60 9.15 -2.19
N ILE A 188 7.00 8.46 -1.14
CA ILE A 188 6.08 7.93 -0.11
C ILE A 188 5.45 9.09 0.67
N LEU A 189 6.27 10.04 1.13
CA LEU A 189 5.78 11.24 1.81
C LEU A 189 4.92 12.09 0.88
N GLU A 190 5.36 12.30 -0.37
CA GLU A 190 4.65 13.08 -1.38
C GLU A 190 3.21 12.58 -1.59
N ASN A 191 3.04 11.27 -1.76
CA ASN A 191 1.73 10.67 -1.98
C ASN A 191 0.82 10.83 -0.76
N ARG A 192 1.33 10.56 0.43
CA ARG A 192 0.53 10.69 1.66
C ARG A 192 0.13 12.14 1.94
N LEU A 193 1.03 13.10 1.77
CA LEU A 193 0.75 14.52 1.97
C LEU A 193 -0.24 15.06 0.93
N ARG A 194 -0.16 14.59 -0.32
CA ARG A 194 -1.14 14.88 -1.37
C ARG A 194 -2.53 14.35 -1.01
N GLU A 195 -2.62 13.13 -0.49
CA GLU A 195 -3.88 12.52 -0.01
C GLU A 195 -4.50 13.37 1.11
N MET A 196 -3.71 13.77 2.11
CA MET A 196 -4.17 14.64 3.20
C MET A 196 -4.70 16.00 2.70
N ALA A 197 -4.03 16.59 1.71
CA ALA A 197 -4.47 17.85 1.10
C ALA A 197 -5.79 17.71 0.33
N PHE A 198 -6.05 16.56 -0.33
CA PHE A 198 -7.35 16.29 -0.95
C PHE A 198 -8.46 16.12 0.09
N LEU A 199 -8.17 15.46 1.21
CA LEU A 199 -9.13 15.18 2.29
C LEU A 199 -9.46 16.42 3.14
N THR A 200 -8.63 17.47 3.06
CA THR A 200 -8.80 18.70 3.84
C THR A 200 -8.85 19.89 2.89
N LYS A 201 -10.04 20.17 2.40
CA LYS A 201 -10.30 21.22 1.41
C LYS A 201 -9.67 22.55 1.80
N GLY A 202 -8.87 23.13 0.89
CA GLY A 202 -8.21 24.43 1.09
C GLY A 202 -6.96 24.42 1.96
N LEU A 203 -6.59 23.29 2.57
CA LEU A 203 -5.32 23.15 3.28
C LEU A 203 -4.16 23.07 2.28
N ARG A 204 -3.16 23.91 2.48
CA ARG A 204 -1.91 23.86 1.71
C ARG A 204 -0.88 23.04 2.46
N ILE A 205 -0.34 22.00 1.81
CA ILE A 205 0.76 21.19 2.33
C ILE A 205 1.93 21.27 1.34
N THR A 206 3.11 21.62 1.82
CA THR A 206 4.34 21.60 1.00
C THR A 206 5.31 20.56 1.51
N LEU A 207 5.97 19.86 0.59
CA LEU A 207 7.07 18.94 0.88
C LEU A 207 8.34 19.44 0.20
N THR A 208 9.42 19.60 0.97
CA THR A 208 10.73 19.98 0.46
C THR A 208 11.76 18.93 0.87
N ASP A 209 12.57 18.46 -0.07
CA ASP A 209 13.72 17.58 0.20
C ASP A 209 15.01 18.36 -0.08
N GLU A 210 15.78 18.64 0.97
CA GLU A 210 17.02 19.40 0.93
C GLU A 210 18.29 18.52 0.94
N ARG A 211 18.15 17.21 0.82
CA ARG A 211 19.29 16.28 0.85
C ARG A 211 20.17 16.39 -0.38
N GLY A 212 19.58 16.65 -1.53
CA GLY A 212 20.31 16.84 -2.79
C GLY A 212 20.95 18.23 -2.94
N GLU A 213 21.74 18.41 -3.99
CA GLU A 213 22.33 19.73 -4.33
C GLU A 213 21.25 20.76 -4.69
N THR A 214 20.18 20.31 -5.35
CA THR A 214 19.02 21.14 -5.68
C THR A 214 17.81 20.61 -4.90
N PRO A 215 17.15 21.45 -4.08
CA PRO A 215 15.98 21.01 -3.33
C PRO A 215 14.84 20.55 -4.24
N LYS A 216 14.28 19.36 -3.97
CA LYS A 216 13.06 18.88 -4.63
C LYS A 216 11.85 19.38 -3.84
N LYS A 217 10.86 19.97 -4.53
CA LYS A 217 9.70 20.58 -3.87
C LYS A 217 8.39 20.17 -4.53
N ALA A 218 7.38 19.88 -3.70
CA ALA A 218 5.99 19.70 -4.10
C ALA A 218 5.07 20.60 -3.27
N ASP A 219 3.97 21.06 -3.87
CA ASP A 219 2.98 21.95 -3.25
C ASP A 219 1.58 21.43 -3.56
N PHE A 220 0.79 21.15 -2.55
CA PHE A 220 -0.55 20.58 -2.65
C PHE A 220 -1.57 21.51 -2.00
N CYS A 221 -2.56 21.94 -2.78
CA CYS A 221 -3.72 22.68 -2.29
C CYS A 221 -4.90 22.40 -3.23
N TYR A 222 -5.98 21.81 -2.72
CA TYR A 222 -7.10 21.38 -3.55
C TYR A 222 -8.42 21.96 -3.03
N GLU A 223 -8.90 23.00 -3.69
CA GLU A 223 -10.19 23.63 -3.38
C GLU A 223 -11.40 22.73 -3.68
N GLY A 224 -11.25 21.80 -4.64
CA GLY A 224 -12.28 20.82 -4.99
C GLY A 224 -12.37 19.62 -4.05
N GLY A 225 -11.44 19.46 -3.09
CA GLY A 225 -11.50 18.39 -2.09
C GLY A 225 -11.61 16.99 -2.71
N LEU A 226 -12.62 16.21 -2.28
CA LEU A 226 -12.84 14.83 -2.75
C LEU A 226 -13.14 14.74 -4.25
N VAL A 227 -13.76 15.75 -4.83
CA VAL A 227 -14.02 15.79 -6.29
C VAL A 227 -12.69 15.80 -7.03
N SER A 228 -11.77 16.69 -6.65
CA SER A 228 -10.43 16.74 -7.22
C SER A 228 -9.64 15.45 -6.99
N PHE A 229 -9.86 14.80 -5.85
CA PHE A 229 -9.21 13.52 -5.56
C PHE A 229 -9.66 12.42 -6.54
N VAL A 230 -10.97 12.27 -6.76
CA VAL A 230 -11.51 11.29 -7.72
C VAL A 230 -11.10 11.61 -9.16
N GLU A 231 -11.07 12.89 -9.54
CA GLU A 231 -10.56 13.32 -10.85
C GLU A 231 -9.08 12.98 -11.03
N PHE A 232 -8.27 13.16 -9.99
CA PHE A 232 -6.85 12.77 -9.97
C PHE A 232 -6.68 11.25 -10.14
N LEU A 233 -7.45 10.43 -9.40
CA LEU A 233 -7.43 8.97 -9.49
C LEU A 233 -7.83 8.44 -10.88
N ASN A 234 -8.68 9.19 -11.59
CA ASN A 234 -9.18 8.83 -12.91
C ASN A 234 -8.53 9.64 -14.05
N LYS A 235 -7.42 10.33 -13.78
CA LYS A 235 -6.74 11.18 -14.77
C LYS A 235 -6.44 10.44 -16.09
N ASN A 236 -6.08 9.16 -15.99
CA ASN A 236 -5.65 8.32 -17.10
C ASN A 236 -6.69 7.25 -17.45
N LYS A 237 -7.98 7.45 -17.11
CA LYS A 237 -9.07 6.50 -17.37
C LYS A 237 -10.16 7.19 -18.18
N GLU A 238 -10.77 6.46 -19.11
CA GLU A 238 -11.96 6.92 -19.81
C GLU A 238 -13.16 6.93 -18.87
N LYS A 239 -13.86 8.07 -18.79
CA LYS A 239 -14.90 8.36 -17.78
C LYS A 239 -16.29 8.21 -18.38
N LEU A 240 -17.21 7.52 -17.71
CA LEU A 240 -18.61 7.41 -18.09
C LEU A 240 -19.41 8.66 -17.69
N ASN A 241 -19.09 9.25 -16.53
CA ASN A 241 -19.63 10.53 -16.09
C ASN A 241 -18.49 11.58 -16.06
N PRO A 242 -18.62 12.68 -16.85
CA PRO A 242 -17.55 13.68 -16.99
C PRO A 242 -17.16 14.34 -15.68
N LYS A 243 -18.15 14.59 -14.80
CA LYS A 243 -17.92 15.13 -13.45
C LYS A 243 -18.22 14.06 -12.40
N PRO A 244 -17.45 13.96 -11.33
CA PRO A 244 -17.78 13.09 -10.21
C PRO A 244 -19.14 13.44 -9.59
N ILE A 245 -19.90 12.44 -9.19
CA ILE A 245 -21.10 12.58 -8.37
C ILE A 245 -20.61 12.95 -6.98
N TYR A 246 -21.01 14.10 -6.47
CA TYR A 246 -20.60 14.58 -5.16
C TYR A 246 -21.80 14.61 -4.20
N ILE A 247 -21.63 14.03 -3.05
CA ILE A 247 -22.63 13.93 -1.99
C ILE A 247 -22.00 14.45 -0.71
N GLU A 248 -22.64 15.43 -0.08
CA GLU A 248 -22.20 16.02 1.18
C GLU A 248 -23.37 16.14 2.15
N LYS A 249 -23.14 15.82 3.40
CA LYS A 249 -24.07 16.05 4.51
C LYS A 249 -23.32 16.55 5.72
N ASN A 250 -23.68 17.74 6.13
CA ASN A 250 -23.22 18.35 7.37
C ASN A 250 -24.12 17.92 8.54
N GLY A 251 -23.57 17.89 9.74
CA GLY A 251 -24.32 17.51 10.95
C GLY A 251 -23.39 16.98 12.04
N ASP A 252 -23.93 16.14 12.93
CA ASP A 252 -23.13 15.53 14.03
C ASP A 252 -22.06 14.58 13.53
N THR A 253 -22.30 13.93 12.41
CA THR A 253 -21.35 13.08 11.70
C THR A 253 -21.28 13.55 10.24
N PRO A 254 -20.41 14.53 9.93
CA PRO A 254 -20.23 14.99 8.55
C PRO A 254 -19.75 13.86 7.65
N VAL A 255 -20.35 13.74 6.46
CA VAL A 255 -20.01 12.74 5.46
C VAL A 255 -19.86 13.42 4.12
N GLU A 256 -18.77 13.14 3.45
CA GLU A 256 -18.49 13.55 2.06
C GLU A 256 -18.17 12.31 1.22
N ILE A 257 -18.75 12.24 0.03
CA ILE A 257 -18.53 11.14 -0.91
C ILE A 257 -18.40 11.71 -2.32
N ALA A 258 -17.37 11.29 -3.04
CA ALA A 258 -17.25 11.56 -4.46
C ALA A 258 -17.17 10.23 -5.24
N ILE A 259 -17.94 10.12 -6.34
CA ILE A 259 -18.07 8.88 -7.13
C ILE A 259 -17.90 9.21 -8.61
N GLN A 260 -17.10 8.42 -9.31
CA GLN A 260 -17.00 8.48 -10.77
C GLN A 260 -16.90 7.07 -11.35
N TYR A 261 -17.59 6.82 -12.44
CA TYR A 261 -17.50 5.57 -13.18
C TYR A 261 -16.59 5.72 -14.39
N THR A 262 -15.86 4.67 -14.69
CA THR A 262 -14.94 4.57 -15.82
C THR A 262 -15.24 3.32 -16.64
N THR A 263 -14.67 3.21 -17.82
CA THR A 263 -14.78 2.01 -18.66
C THR A 263 -13.98 0.83 -18.14
N SER A 264 -13.10 1.04 -17.14
CA SER A 264 -12.28 -0.02 -16.52
C SER A 264 -13.14 -1.09 -15.81
N TYR A 265 -12.53 -2.22 -15.47
CA TYR A 265 -13.20 -3.34 -14.79
C TYR A 265 -12.89 -3.41 -13.30
N SER A 266 -12.00 -2.54 -12.80
CA SER A 266 -11.56 -2.51 -11.40
C SER A 266 -12.53 -1.76 -10.49
N GLU A 267 -12.68 -2.23 -9.24
CA GLU A 267 -13.33 -1.52 -8.14
C GLU A 267 -12.25 -0.75 -7.36
N ASN A 268 -12.34 0.58 -7.32
CA ASN A 268 -11.42 1.46 -6.58
C ASN A 268 -12.22 2.30 -5.59
N ILE A 269 -12.35 1.83 -4.37
CA ILE A 269 -13.06 2.52 -3.30
C ILE A 269 -12.10 2.77 -2.15
N TYR A 270 -11.92 4.05 -1.82
CA TYR A 270 -11.07 4.50 -0.72
C TYR A 270 -11.94 5.09 0.38
N SER A 271 -11.74 4.65 1.61
CA SER A 271 -12.55 5.08 2.74
C SER A 271 -11.70 5.67 3.86
N PHE A 272 -12.19 6.78 4.41
CA PHE A 272 -11.47 7.57 5.41
C PHE A 272 -12.36 7.91 6.58
N VAL A 273 -11.78 7.90 7.78
CA VAL A 273 -12.40 8.36 9.02
C VAL A 273 -11.46 9.36 9.67
N ASN A 274 -11.90 10.62 9.84
CA ASN A 274 -11.06 11.70 10.38
C ASN A 274 -9.72 11.82 9.65
N ASN A 275 -9.73 11.71 8.31
CA ASN A 275 -8.58 11.69 7.40
C ASN A 275 -7.64 10.48 7.53
N ILE A 276 -8.00 9.48 8.35
CA ILE A 276 -7.26 8.22 8.46
C ILE A 276 -7.80 7.25 7.43
N ASN A 277 -6.91 6.65 6.63
CA ASN A 277 -7.27 5.64 5.64
C ASN A 277 -7.66 4.32 6.32
N THR A 278 -8.92 3.91 6.17
CA THR A 278 -9.43 2.63 6.68
C THR A 278 -9.29 1.56 5.60
N ILE A 279 -8.10 1.00 5.48
CA ILE A 279 -7.75 0.04 4.42
C ILE A 279 -8.68 -1.19 4.43
N GLU A 280 -9.07 -1.66 5.62
CA GLU A 280 -10.01 -2.78 5.79
C GLU A 280 -11.48 -2.31 5.78
N GLY A 281 -11.73 -1.02 5.53
CA GLY A 281 -13.07 -0.45 5.46
C GLY A 281 -13.72 -0.27 6.84
N GLY A 282 -14.92 -0.83 6.99
CA GLY A 282 -15.73 -0.74 8.18
C GLY A 282 -17.16 -0.30 7.87
N THR A 283 -17.91 0.08 8.91
CA THR A 283 -19.36 0.34 8.86
C THR A 283 -19.76 1.42 7.85
N HIS A 284 -18.96 2.47 7.66
CA HIS A 284 -19.20 3.53 6.68
C HIS A 284 -19.11 2.99 5.23
N LEU A 285 -18.11 2.17 4.94
CA LEU A 285 -17.95 1.53 3.64
C LEU A 285 -19.06 0.53 3.36
N GLU A 286 -19.46 -0.26 4.37
CA GLU A 286 -20.58 -1.19 4.25
C GLU A 286 -21.89 -0.47 3.95
N GLY A 287 -22.18 0.63 4.68
CA GLY A 287 -23.35 1.47 4.44
C GLY A 287 -23.39 2.00 3.01
N PHE A 288 -22.26 2.48 2.50
CA PHE A 288 -22.11 2.95 1.13
C PHE A 288 -22.38 1.83 0.11
N LYS A 289 -21.72 0.68 0.24
CA LYS A 289 -21.89 -0.45 -0.69
C LYS A 289 -23.32 -0.98 -0.73
N ARG A 290 -24.01 -1.04 0.41
CA ARG A 290 -25.43 -1.44 0.49
C ARG A 290 -26.33 -0.44 -0.23
N SER A 291 -26.10 0.86 -0.01
CA SER A 291 -26.87 1.93 -0.66
C SER A 291 -26.71 1.93 -2.17
N LEU A 292 -25.49 1.82 -2.67
CA LEU A 292 -25.24 1.70 -4.11
C LEU A 292 -26.08 0.58 -4.71
N THR A 293 -26.02 -0.60 -4.09
CA THR A 293 -26.75 -1.78 -4.59
C THR A 293 -28.25 -1.56 -4.60
N LYS A 294 -28.79 -0.95 -3.55
CA LYS A 294 -30.22 -0.65 -3.44
C LYS A 294 -30.65 0.37 -4.48
N VAL A 295 -30.03 1.55 -4.51
CA VAL A 295 -30.46 2.68 -5.34
C VAL A 295 -30.39 2.36 -6.83
N PHE A 296 -29.30 1.71 -7.29
CA PHE A 296 -29.18 1.34 -8.69
C PHE A 296 -30.19 0.27 -9.12
N ASN A 297 -30.52 -0.70 -8.26
CA ASN A 297 -31.56 -1.67 -8.56
C ASN A 297 -32.95 -1.03 -8.59
N ASP A 298 -33.27 -0.17 -7.62
CA ASP A 298 -34.56 0.54 -7.55
C ASP A 298 -34.77 1.41 -8.81
N TYR A 299 -33.76 2.19 -9.19
CA TYR A 299 -33.77 3.02 -10.40
C TYR A 299 -33.90 2.18 -11.69
N ALA A 300 -33.12 1.10 -11.80
CA ALA A 300 -33.16 0.23 -12.97
C ALA A 300 -34.52 -0.45 -13.16
N ARG A 301 -35.22 -0.78 -12.08
CA ARG A 301 -36.57 -1.34 -12.10
C ARG A 301 -37.60 -0.29 -12.47
N SER A 302 -37.59 0.87 -11.83
CA SER A 302 -38.56 1.94 -12.08
C SER A 302 -38.51 2.45 -13.52
N HIS A 303 -37.33 2.45 -14.15
CA HIS A 303 -37.11 2.88 -15.54
C HIS A 303 -37.12 1.74 -16.56
N ASN A 304 -37.54 0.52 -16.20
CA ASN A 304 -37.58 -0.66 -17.08
C ASN A 304 -36.25 -1.04 -17.75
N ILE A 305 -35.11 -0.65 -17.18
CA ILE A 305 -33.78 -1.09 -17.63
C ILE A 305 -33.57 -2.55 -17.27
N LEU A 306 -34.02 -2.97 -16.07
CA LEU A 306 -34.17 -4.35 -15.67
C LEU A 306 -35.63 -4.76 -15.78
N LYS A 307 -35.92 -5.83 -16.54
CA LYS A 307 -37.25 -6.41 -16.69
C LYS A 307 -37.59 -7.31 -15.50
N ASP A 308 -38.87 -7.57 -15.25
CA ASP A 308 -39.30 -8.44 -14.14
C ASP A 308 -38.68 -9.83 -14.11
N LYS A 309 -38.35 -10.38 -15.30
CA LYS A 309 -37.67 -11.67 -15.45
C LYS A 309 -36.17 -11.61 -15.17
N ASP A 310 -35.58 -10.43 -15.15
CA ASP A 310 -34.15 -10.28 -14.92
C ASP A 310 -33.88 -10.28 -13.40
N GLY A 311 -32.82 -10.96 -12.97
CA GLY A 311 -32.37 -10.89 -11.58
C GLY A 311 -31.88 -9.49 -11.21
N ASN A 312 -31.83 -9.17 -9.93
CA ASN A 312 -31.22 -7.92 -9.46
C ASN A 312 -29.71 -7.94 -9.72
N LEU A 313 -29.17 -6.75 -10.00
CA LEU A 313 -27.73 -6.51 -10.04
C LEU A 313 -27.13 -6.79 -8.67
N GLN A 314 -26.04 -7.51 -8.63
CA GLN A 314 -25.28 -7.71 -7.40
C GLN A 314 -24.35 -6.52 -7.12
N GLY A 315 -23.88 -6.41 -5.88
CA GLY A 315 -23.00 -5.30 -5.52
C GLY A 315 -21.74 -5.24 -6.38
N GLU A 316 -21.16 -6.38 -6.73
CA GLU A 316 -19.99 -6.46 -7.62
C GLU A 316 -20.25 -5.95 -9.04
N ASP A 317 -21.46 -6.19 -9.59
CA ASP A 317 -21.86 -5.70 -10.91
C ASP A 317 -21.92 -4.16 -10.94
N ILE A 318 -22.41 -3.58 -9.83
CA ILE A 318 -22.58 -2.12 -9.69
C ILE A 318 -21.24 -1.43 -9.40
N ARG A 319 -20.32 -2.13 -8.76
CA ARG A 319 -19.02 -1.56 -8.43
C ARG A 319 -17.94 -1.77 -9.50
N GLU A 320 -18.24 -2.49 -10.59
CA GLU A 320 -17.33 -2.60 -11.72
C GLU A 320 -17.08 -1.24 -12.36
N GLY A 321 -15.83 -0.80 -12.41
CA GLY A 321 -15.39 0.46 -12.98
C GLY A 321 -15.64 1.70 -12.11
N ILE A 322 -16.07 1.52 -10.86
CA ILE A 322 -16.26 2.62 -9.91
C ILE A 322 -14.92 3.11 -9.37
N THR A 323 -14.79 4.42 -9.24
CA THR A 323 -13.83 5.08 -8.37
C THR A 323 -14.62 5.92 -7.38
N ALA A 324 -14.46 5.65 -6.09
CA ALA A 324 -15.16 6.39 -5.04
C ALA A 324 -14.22 6.71 -3.88
N VAL A 325 -14.38 7.89 -3.31
CA VAL A 325 -13.73 8.31 -2.07
C VAL A 325 -14.82 8.66 -1.06
N ILE A 326 -14.73 8.06 0.12
CA ILE A 326 -15.68 8.23 1.22
C ILE A 326 -14.92 8.81 2.40
N SER A 327 -15.34 9.96 2.90
CA SER A 327 -14.78 10.60 4.09
C SER A 327 -15.88 10.82 5.11
N VAL A 328 -15.70 10.29 6.31
CA VAL A 328 -16.61 10.53 7.44
C VAL A 328 -15.85 11.17 8.59
N LYS A 329 -16.52 12.10 9.29
CA LYS A 329 -15.99 12.75 10.47
C LYS A 329 -16.76 12.27 11.69
N VAL A 330 -16.11 11.50 12.55
CA VAL A 330 -16.73 10.88 13.73
C VAL A 330 -16.07 11.46 14.98
N LYS A 331 -16.89 11.89 15.96
CA LYS A 331 -16.40 12.49 17.22
C LYS A 331 -15.60 11.49 18.05
N GLU A 332 -16.12 10.28 18.18
CA GLU A 332 -15.54 9.19 18.97
C GLU A 332 -15.45 7.91 18.10
N PRO A 333 -14.50 7.84 17.15
CA PRO A 333 -14.38 6.67 16.31
C PRO A 333 -13.82 5.47 17.06
N GLN A 334 -14.46 4.34 16.86
CA GLN A 334 -14.06 3.05 17.40
C GLN A 334 -13.40 2.25 16.26
N PHE A 335 -12.11 2.01 16.38
CA PHE A 335 -11.37 1.23 15.41
C PHE A 335 -11.09 -0.18 15.91
N GLU A 336 -11.07 -1.15 15.00
CA GLU A 336 -10.53 -2.47 15.28
C GLU A 336 -8.99 -2.38 15.26
N GLY A 337 -8.36 -2.34 16.45
CA GLY A 337 -6.91 -2.30 16.62
C GLY A 337 -6.24 -0.92 16.55
N GLN A 338 -4.96 -0.88 16.95
CA GLN A 338 -4.16 0.34 17.06
C GLN A 338 -3.84 0.96 15.69
N THR A 339 -3.76 0.18 14.63
CA THR A 339 -3.45 0.63 13.26
C THR A 339 -4.62 1.35 12.58
N LYS A 340 -5.79 1.43 13.23
CA LYS A 340 -6.99 2.17 12.78
C LYS A 340 -7.48 1.78 11.38
N THR A 341 -7.28 0.52 10.98
CA THR A 341 -7.56 0.05 9.62
C THR A 341 -9.04 -0.16 9.32
N LYS A 342 -9.88 -0.33 10.35
CA LYS A 342 -11.32 -0.64 10.21
C LYS A 342 -12.17 0.09 11.23
N LEU A 343 -13.25 0.76 10.77
CA LEU A 343 -14.21 1.44 11.64
C LEU A 343 -15.27 0.47 12.18
N GLY A 344 -15.48 0.49 13.50
CA GLY A 344 -16.46 -0.36 14.19
C GLY A 344 -17.79 0.31 14.55
N ASN A 345 -17.90 1.64 14.54
CA ASN A 345 -19.10 2.39 14.92
C ASN A 345 -20.34 1.97 14.11
N SER A 346 -21.27 1.23 14.72
CA SER A 346 -22.43 0.64 14.02
C SER A 346 -23.41 1.68 13.46
N GLU A 347 -23.59 2.80 14.16
CA GLU A 347 -24.49 3.89 13.77
C GLU A 347 -24.10 4.57 12.46
N VAL A 348 -22.80 4.60 12.14
CA VAL A 348 -22.27 5.26 10.94
C VAL A 348 -22.76 4.58 9.66
N SER A 349 -22.97 3.27 9.68
CA SER A 349 -23.53 2.53 8.53
C SER A 349 -24.91 3.07 8.14
N GLY A 350 -25.79 3.28 9.11
CA GLY A 350 -27.14 3.82 8.88
C GLY A 350 -27.13 5.26 8.39
N ILE A 351 -26.23 6.10 8.92
CA ILE A 351 -26.09 7.50 8.54
C ILE A 351 -25.67 7.60 7.06
N VAL A 352 -24.61 6.88 6.68
CA VAL A 352 -24.13 6.85 5.30
C VAL A 352 -25.18 6.28 4.36
N GLN A 353 -25.84 5.19 4.77
CA GLN A 353 -26.88 4.55 3.97
C GLN A 353 -28.05 5.49 3.67
N SER A 354 -28.59 6.18 4.68
CA SER A 354 -29.70 7.11 4.48
C SER A 354 -29.34 8.23 3.53
N MET A 355 -28.16 8.83 3.72
CA MET A 355 -27.68 9.94 2.92
C MET A 355 -27.46 9.56 1.45
N VAL A 356 -26.77 8.43 1.21
CA VAL A 356 -26.49 7.98 -0.15
C VAL A 356 -27.78 7.57 -0.85
N ASN A 357 -28.72 6.91 -0.18
CA ASN A 357 -30.01 6.55 -0.77
C ASN A 357 -30.75 7.78 -1.30
N GLU A 358 -30.82 8.84 -0.52
CA GLU A 358 -31.53 10.07 -0.88
C GLU A 358 -30.79 10.83 -2.00
N ALA A 359 -29.53 11.16 -1.77
CA ALA A 359 -28.77 12.00 -2.71
C ALA A 359 -28.50 11.32 -4.05
N LEU A 360 -28.16 10.03 -4.05
CA LEU A 360 -27.88 9.29 -5.28
C LEU A 360 -29.18 9.05 -6.09
N ALA A 361 -30.30 8.74 -5.44
CA ALA A 361 -31.57 8.60 -6.13
C ALA A 361 -31.95 9.91 -6.83
N THR A 362 -31.85 11.04 -6.13
CA THR A 362 -32.11 12.38 -6.73
C THR A 362 -31.16 12.63 -7.91
N PHE A 363 -29.87 12.36 -7.74
CA PHE A 363 -28.89 12.55 -8.83
C PHE A 363 -29.23 11.74 -10.08
N LEU A 364 -29.62 10.47 -9.92
CA LEU A 364 -29.95 9.60 -11.07
C LEU A 364 -31.19 10.10 -11.81
N GLU A 365 -32.20 10.60 -11.10
CA GLU A 365 -33.40 11.20 -11.71
C GLU A 365 -33.08 12.51 -12.46
N GLU A 366 -32.21 13.35 -11.90
CA GLU A 366 -31.76 14.59 -12.52
C GLU A 366 -30.81 14.37 -13.72
N ASN A 367 -30.11 13.22 -13.78
CA ASN A 367 -29.10 12.94 -14.80
C ASN A 367 -29.35 11.61 -15.53
N PRO A 368 -30.49 11.46 -16.25
CA PRO A 368 -30.89 10.17 -16.82
C PRO A 368 -29.92 9.60 -17.85
N ASN A 369 -29.18 10.44 -18.57
CA ASN A 369 -28.18 9.99 -19.54
C ASN A 369 -26.96 9.35 -18.83
N VAL A 370 -26.52 9.94 -17.72
CA VAL A 370 -25.45 9.41 -16.89
C VAL A 370 -25.90 8.11 -16.22
N ALA A 371 -27.11 8.11 -15.65
CA ALA A 371 -27.71 6.92 -15.03
C ALA A 371 -27.78 5.75 -16.03
N LYS A 372 -28.23 6.02 -17.26
CA LYS A 372 -28.28 5.01 -18.33
C LYS A 372 -26.90 4.45 -18.66
N ALA A 373 -25.90 5.31 -18.87
CA ALA A 373 -24.54 4.87 -19.21
C ALA A 373 -23.94 3.97 -18.12
N ILE A 374 -24.11 4.35 -16.84
CA ILE A 374 -23.63 3.56 -15.71
C ILE A 374 -24.38 2.23 -15.63
N LEU A 375 -25.71 2.24 -15.76
CA LEU A 375 -26.52 1.02 -15.67
C LEU A 375 -26.29 0.05 -16.82
N GLU A 376 -26.06 0.54 -18.05
CA GLU A 376 -25.68 -0.30 -19.19
C GLU A 376 -24.38 -1.05 -18.90
N LYS A 377 -23.40 -0.38 -18.27
CA LYS A 377 -22.17 -1.04 -17.80
C LYS A 377 -22.47 -2.08 -16.73
N CYS A 378 -23.26 -1.75 -15.70
CA CYS A 378 -23.62 -2.69 -14.63
C CYS A 378 -24.36 -3.95 -15.17
N VAL A 379 -25.29 -3.78 -16.09
CA VAL A 379 -25.98 -4.89 -16.75
C VAL A 379 -25.00 -5.75 -17.58
N SER A 380 -24.05 -5.09 -18.27
CA SER A 380 -23.00 -5.81 -18.99
C SER A 380 -22.08 -6.60 -18.05
N ALA A 381 -21.75 -6.04 -16.89
CA ALA A 381 -20.99 -6.72 -15.84
C ALA A 381 -21.73 -7.93 -15.29
N ALA A 382 -23.05 -7.79 -15.00
CA ALA A 382 -23.89 -8.90 -14.53
C ALA A 382 -23.94 -10.06 -15.53
N ARG A 383 -24.06 -9.76 -16.82
CA ARG A 383 -24.02 -10.78 -17.89
C ARG A 383 -22.67 -11.50 -17.95
N ALA A 384 -21.59 -10.73 -17.87
CA ALA A 384 -20.23 -11.29 -17.86
C ALA A 384 -20.00 -12.19 -16.64
N ARG A 385 -20.44 -11.76 -15.45
CA ARG A 385 -20.39 -12.55 -14.22
C ARG A 385 -21.16 -13.85 -14.34
N GLU A 386 -22.38 -13.82 -14.89
CA GLU A 386 -23.16 -15.03 -15.08
C GLU A 386 -22.50 -15.99 -16.08
N ALA A 387 -21.92 -15.46 -17.17
CA ALA A 387 -21.16 -16.26 -18.13
C ALA A 387 -19.92 -16.87 -17.47
N ALA A 388 -19.18 -16.11 -16.65
CA ALA A 388 -18.04 -16.60 -15.89
C ALA A 388 -18.45 -17.70 -14.90
N ARG A 389 -19.58 -17.54 -14.20
CA ARG A 389 -20.11 -18.58 -13.30
C ARG A 389 -20.42 -19.89 -14.05
N LYS A 390 -21.10 -19.79 -15.19
CA LYS A 390 -21.39 -20.97 -16.04
C LYS A 390 -20.11 -21.63 -16.54
N ALA A 391 -19.12 -20.86 -16.99
CA ALA A 391 -17.83 -21.39 -17.41
C ALA A 391 -17.11 -22.11 -16.25
N ARG A 392 -17.11 -21.53 -15.05
CA ARG A 392 -16.54 -22.13 -13.83
C ARG A 392 -17.22 -23.44 -13.46
N GLU A 393 -18.56 -23.51 -13.52
CA GLU A 393 -19.32 -24.74 -13.25
C GLU A 393 -18.99 -25.85 -14.25
N LEU A 394 -18.80 -25.49 -15.53
CA LEU A 394 -18.39 -26.46 -16.56
C LEU A 394 -16.97 -27.00 -16.31
N VAL A 395 -16.03 -26.13 -15.94
CA VAL A 395 -14.66 -26.53 -15.58
C VAL A 395 -14.69 -27.40 -14.32
N ARG A 396 -15.47 -27.02 -13.29
CA ARG A 396 -15.61 -27.80 -12.05
C ARG A 396 -16.27 -29.16 -12.28
N ARG A 397 -17.24 -29.26 -13.19
CA ARG A 397 -17.84 -30.57 -13.58
C ARG A 397 -16.85 -31.45 -14.33
N LYS A 398 -16.03 -30.88 -15.21
CA LYS A 398 -14.93 -31.60 -15.88
C LYS A 398 -13.89 -32.08 -14.88
N SER A 399 -13.47 -31.26 -13.93
CA SER A 399 -12.49 -31.64 -12.91
C SER A 399 -13.04 -32.57 -11.84
N ALA A 400 -14.36 -32.61 -11.59
CA ALA A 400 -14.99 -33.58 -10.68
C ALA A 400 -15.14 -34.98 -11.31
N LEU A 401 -15.17 -35.07 -12.65
CA LEU A 401 -15.15 -36.33 -13.40
C LEU A 401 -13.73 -36.85 -13.65
N GLU A 402 -12.73 -35.92 -13.66
CA GLU A 402 -11.31 -36.23 -13.75
C GLU A 402 -10.71 -36.01 -12.36
N THR A 403 -10.78 -37.02 -11.49
CA THR A 403 -10.22 -37.01 -10.11
C THR A 403 -8.94 -36.18 -9.99
N THR A 404 -8.99 -35.09 -9.17
CA THR A 404 -7.82 -34.45 -8.52
C THR A 404 -6.59 -34.21 -9.37
N THR A 405 -6.68 -33.84 -10.63
CA THR A 405 -5.47 -33.53 -11.41
C THR A 405 -5.11 -32.03 -11.30
N LEU A 406 -4.04 -31.78 -10.58
CA LEU A 406 -3.25 -30.54 -10.69
C LEU A 406 -2.95 -30.26 -12.17
N PRO A 407 -2.71 -28.97 -12.54
CA PRO A 407 -2.39 -28.65 -13.93
C PRO A 407 -1.29 -29.58 -14.45
N GLY A 408 -1.52 -30.24 -15.57
CA GLY A 408 -0.63 -31.32 -16.09
C GLY A 408 0.83 -30.90 -16.31
N LYS A 409 1.13 -29.60 -16.22
CA LYS A 409 2.51 -29.07 -16.27
C LYS A 409 3.10 -28.75 -14.89
N LEU A 410 2.31 -28.71 -13.82
CA LEU A 410 2.80 -28.46 -12.47
C LEU A 410 3.58 -29.68 -11.97
N ALA A 411 4.87 -29.47 -11.68
CA ALA A 411 5.67 -30.41 -10.93
C ALA A 411 5.54 -30.06 -9.43
N ASP A 412 4.61 -30.68 -8.73
CA ASP A 412 4.30 -30.39 -7.32
C ASP A 412 5.41 -30.88 -6.37
N CYS A 413 5.44 -30.37 -5.14
CA CYS A 413 6.30 -30.82 -4.07
C CYS A 413 5.60 -31.89 -3.20
N SER A 414 6.38 -32.64 -2.41
CA SER A 414 5.86 -33.72 -1.58
C SER A 414 5.31 -33.26 -0.24
N SER A 415 5.82 -32.14 0.32
CA SER A 415 5.29 -31.57 1.57
C SER A 415 3.87 -31.02 1.36
N LYS A 416 3.07 -31.09 2.43
CA LYS A 416 1.71 -30.53 2.49
C LYS A 416 1.61 -29.33 3.41
N ASN A 417 2.73 -28.95 4.07
CA ASN A 417 2.79 -27.76 4.90
C ASN A 417 2.98 -26.53 4.01
N ALA A 418 1.94 -25.72 3.84
CA ALA A 418 1.99 -24.53 2.98
C ALA A 418 3.10 -23.54 3.38
N GLU A 419 3.39 -23.39 4.68
CA GLU A 419 4.41 -22.46 5.18
C GLU A 419 5.83 -22.83 4.70
N GLU A 420 6.11 -24.12 4.53
CA GLU A 420 7.38 -24.64 4.04
C GLU A 420 7.46 -24.69 2.52
N CYS A 421 6.29 -24.81 1.86
CA CYS A 421 6.20 -25.01 0.42
C CYS A 421 6.32 -23.69 -0.35
N GLU A 422 6.94 -23.79 -1.51
CA GLU A 422 7.06 -22.66 -2.44
C GLU A 422 6.83 -23.12 -3.88
N VAL A 423 6.21 -22.25 -4.70
CA VAL A 423 6.01 -22.51 -6.13
C VAL A 423 6.75 -21.49 -6.96
N TYR A 424 7.57 -21.98 -7.87
CA TYR A 424 8.19 -21.18 -8.91
C TYR A 424 7.31 -21.14 -10.16
N ILE A 425 6.90 -19.96 -10.55
CA ILE A 425 6.23 -19.71 -11.83
C ILE A 425 7.33 -19.33 -12.82
N VAL A 426 7.61 -20.23 -13.76
CA VAL A 426 8.80 -20.15 -14.63
C VAL A 426 8.39 -19.85 -16.06
N GLU A 427 9.13 -18.97 -16.72
CA GLU A 427 8.94 -18.68 -18.14
C GLU A 427 9.42 -19.83 -19.02
N GLY A 428 8.49 -20.39 -19.79
CA GLY A 428 8.77 -21.38 -20.81
C GLY A 428 9.08 -22.80 -20.31
N ASP A 429 9.04 -23.73 -21.25
CA ASP A 429 9.26 -25.16 -20.95
C ASP A 429 10.77 -25.48 -20.79
N SER A 430 11.66 -24.71 -21.42
CA SER A 430 13.12 -24.92 -21.33
C SER A 430 13.62 -24.66 -19.93
N ALA A 431 13.42 -23.43 -19.42
CA ALA A 431 13.76 -23.07 -18.05
C ALA A 431 13.00 -23.91 -17.01
N GLY A 432 11.72 -24.22 -17.31
CA GLY A 432 10.91 -25.14 -16.51
C GLY A 432 11.49 -26.55 -16.41
N GLY A 433 12.16 -27.03 -17.46
CA GLY A 433 12.87 -28.32 -17.49
C GLY A 433 14.07 -28.35 -16.54
N SER A 434 14.96 -27.35 -16.63
CA SER A 434 16.11 -27.19 -15.74
C SER A 434 15.67 -27.01 -14.28
N ALA A 435 14.67 -26.16 -14.03
CA ALA A 435 14.13 -25.95 -12.69
C ALA A 435 13.52 -27.23 -12.08
N LYS A 436 12.80 -28.03 -12.87
CA LYS A 436 12.25 -29.32 -12.41
C LYS A 436 13.33 -30.32 -12.00
N GLN A 437 14.47 -30.29 -12.66
CA GLN A 437 15.59 -31.19 -12.35
C GLN A 437 16.40 -30.68 -11.16
N GLY A 438 16.66 -29.36 -11.07
CA GLY A 438 17.47 -28.75 -10.03
C GLY A 438 16.76 -28.56 -8.68
N ARG A 439 15.44 -28.53 -8.63
CA ARG A 439 14.65 -28.20 -7.40
C ARG A 439 14.79 -29.20 -6.26
N ASP A 440 14.58 -28.78 -5.05
CA ASP A 440 14.25 -29.67 -3.94
C ASP A 440 12.78 -30.12 -4.03
N ARG A 441 12.59 -31.40 -4.34
CA ARG A 441 11.24 -31.99 -4.52
C ARG A 441 10.43 -32.05 -3.24
N LYS A 442 11.04 -31.84 -2.09
CA LYS A 442 10.34 -31.88 -0.80
C LYS A 442 9.41 -30.68 -0.66
N PHE A 443 9.88 -29.48 -0.96
CA PHE A 443 9.13 -28.26 -0.70
C PHE A 443 9.01 -27.29 -1.89
N GLN A 444 9.72 -27.52 -3.01
CA GLN A 444 9.66 -26.67 -4.20
C GLN A 444 8.80 -27.29 -5.28
N ALA A 445 7.80 -26.53 -5.76
CA ALA A 445 6.98 -26.84 -6.91
C ALA A 445 7.37 -25.96 -8.10
N ILE A 446 7.26 -26.47 -9.34
CA ILE A 446 7.55 -25.75 -10.58
C ILE A 446 6.32 -25.73 -11.46
N LEU A 447 5.90 -24.52 -11.86
CA LEU A 447 4.84 -24.27 -12.81
C LEU A 447 5.38 -23.52 -14.03
N PRO A 448 5.69 -24.20 -15.14
CA PRO A 448 6.08 -23.54 -16.38
C PRO A 448 4.88 -22.85 -17.03
N LEU A 449 5.08 -21.61 -17.48
CA LEU A 449 4.12 -20.87 -18.29
C LEU A 449 4.51 -21.00 -19.77
N TRP A 450 3.52 -21.03 -20.65
CA TRP A 450 3.76 -21.02 -22.10
C TRP A 450 3.26 -19.74 -22.76
N GLY A 451 4.20 -18.89 -23.08
CA GLY A 451 3.97 -17.60 -23.75
C GLY A 451 3.29 -16.55 -22.86
N LYS A 452 3.07 -15.37 -23.41
CA LYS A 452 2.52 -14.22 -22.70
C LYS A 452 1.12 -14.50 -22.17
N MET A 453 0.89 -14.10 -20.94
CA MET A 453 -0.39 -14.24 -20.26
C MET A 453 -1.38 -13.15 -20.72
N LEU A 454 -2.67 -13.35 -20.40
CA LEU A 454 -3.69 -12.34 -20.61
C LEU A 454 -3.40 -11.10 -19.75
N ASN A 455 -3.42 -9.93 -20.39
CA ASN A 455 -3.43 -8.67 -19.65
C ASN A 455 -4.80 -8.48 -18.99
N VAL A 456 -4.86 -8.71 -17.69
CA VAL A 456 -6.11 -8.66 -16.92
C VAL A 456 -6.62 -7.23 -16.69
N GLU A 457 -5.78 -6.21 -16.87
CA GLU A 457 -6.20 -4.80 -16.80
C GLU A 457 -7.22 -4.48 -17.91
N LYS A 458 -7.09 -5.14 -19.07
CA LYS A 458 -7.94 -4.98 -20.26
C LYS A 458 -8.97 -6.08 -20.42
N ALA A 459 -9.12 -6.97 -19.44
CA ALA A 459 -9.97 -8.15 -19.60
C ALA A 459 -11.07 -8.21 -18.54
N ARG A 460 -12.25 -8.62 -18.96
CA ARG A 460 -13.36 -8.91 -18.05
C ARG A 460 -13.11 -10.22 -17.30
N ALA A 461 -13.74 -10.36 -16.14
CA ALA A 461 -13.63 -11.52 -15.26
C ALA A 461 -13.97 -12.84 -15.96
N ASP A 462 -14.96 -12.88 -16.86
CA ASP A 462 -15.33 -14.07 -17.62
C ASP A 462 -14.19 -14.61 -18.50
N ARG A 463 -13.42 -13.72 -19.12
CA ARG A 463 -12.23 -14.09 -19.90
C ARG A 463 -11.08 -14.60 -19.04
N ILE A 464 -10.99 -14.10 -17.80
CA ILE A 464 -9.93 -14.50 -16.87
C ILE A 464 -10.17 -15.93 -16.38
N TYR A 465 -11.39 -16.24 -15.95
CA TYR A 465 -11.75 -17.59 -15.51
C TYR A 465 -11.68 -18.64 -16.63
N GLY A 466 -11.93 -18.24 -17.88
CA GLY A 466 -11.82 -19.12 -19.04
C GLY A 466 -10.43 -19.15 -19.70
N ASN A 467 -9.44 -18.48 -19.14
CA ASN A 467 -8.12 -18.36 -19.76
C ASN A 467 -7.22 -19.56 -19.43
N ASP A 468 -6.86 -20.33 -20.45
CA ASP A 468 -6.03 -21.54 -20.30
C ASP A 468 -4.62 -21.27 -19.72
N LYS A 469 -4.10 -20.04 -19.80
CA LYS A 469 -2.79 -19.67 -19.28
C LYS A 469 -2.84 -19.21 -17.83
N LEU A 470 -3.94 -18.55 -17.40
CA LEU A 470 -4.15 -18.11 -16.03
C LEU A 470 -4.65 -19.24 -15.13
N ASN A 471 -5.48 -20.12 -15.67
CA ASN A 471 -6.10 -21.20 -14.91
C ASN A 471 -5.08 -22.10 -14.18
N PRO A 472 -3.93 -22.51 -14.77
CA PRO A 472 -2.90 -23.24 -14.04
C PRO A 472 -2.34 -22.49 -12.83
N VAL A 473 -2.19 -21.17 -12.90
CA VAL A 473 -1.72 -20.35 -11.76
C VAL A 473 -2.77 -20.33 -10.66
N ILE A 474 -4.05 -20.11 -11.03
CA ILE A 474 -5.19 -20.10 -10.07
C ILE A 474 -5.28 -21.42 -9.32
N VAL A 475 -5.22 -22.53 -10.05
CA VAL A 475 -5.31 -23.88 -9.48
C VAL A 475 -4.07 -24.22 -8.63
N ALA A 476 -2.88 -23.84 -9.07
CA ALA A 476 -1.65 -24.07 -8.31
C ALA A 476 -1.66 -23.33 -6.97
N VAL A 477 -1.99 -22.04 -6.96
CA VAL A 477 -2.09 -21.24 -5.71
C VAL A 477 -3.17 -21.81 -4.78
N GLY A 478 -4.30 -22.26 -5.33
CA GLY A 478 -5.35 -22.97 -4.59
C GLY A 478 -6.30 -22.10 -3.77
N ALA A 479 -6.07 -20.79 -3.72
CA ALA A 479 -6.80 -19.83 -2.88
C ALA A 479 -8.04 -19.19 -3.56
N GLY A 480 -8.33 -19.51 -4.82
CA GLY A 480 -9.35 -18.80 -5.61
C GLY A 480 -8.86 -17.47 -6.16
N ILE A 481 -9.76 -16.64 -6.70
CA ILE A 481 -9.44 -15.29 -7.22
C ILE A 481 -10.60 -14.32 -6.96
N GLY A 482 -10.30 -13.03 -6.90
CA GLY A 482 -11.28 -11.95 -6.72
C GLY A 482 -12.08 -12.14 -5.42
N PRO A 483 -13.43 -12.08 -5.48
CA PRO A 483 -14.28 -12.23 -4.30
C PRO A 483 -14.20 -13.60 -3.62
N ASP A 484 -13.80 -14.65 -4.36
CA ASP A 484 -13.65 -16.01 -3.83
C ASP A 484 -12.25 -16.29 -3.26
N PHE A 485 -11.36 -15.29 -3.26
CA PHE A 485 -10.00 -15.47 -2.77
C PHE A 485 -9.98 -15.65 -1.25
N ASP A 486 -9.37 -16.74 -0.80
CA ASP A 486 -9.25 -17.09 0.61
C ASP A 486 -7.79 -17.44 0.93
N ILE A 487 -7.09 -16.52 1.59
CA ILE A 487 -5.66 -16.65 1.91
C ILE A 487 -5.36 -17.88 2.76
N THR A 488 -6.34 -18.37 3.55
CA THR A 488 -6.14 -19.54 4.41
C THR A 488 -6.03 -20.85 3.62
N LYS A 489 -6.39 -20.83 2.32
CA LYS A 489 -6.36 -21.97 1.42
C LYS A 489 -5.15 -22.02 0.50
N ILE A 490 -4.20 -21.12 0.69
CA ILE A 490 -2.97 -21.14 -0.13
C ILE A 490 -2.24 -22.49 0.04
N ARG A 491 -1.71 -22.99 -1.08
CA ARG A 491 -0.95 -24.24 -1.08
C ARG A 491 0.55 -24.02 -0.88
N TYR A 492 1.04 -22.82 -1.12
CA TYR A 492 2.46 -22.45 -1.04
C TYR A 492 2.62 -21.14 -0.28
N GLY A 493 3.46 -21.13 0.75
CA GLY A 493 3.80 -19.94 1.53
C GLY A 493 4.58 -18.90 0.72
N LYS A 494 5.26 -19.32 -0.35
CA LYS A 494 5.91 -18.42 -1.29
C LYS A 494 5.49 -18.71 -2.73
N VAL A 495 5.09 -17.68 -3.45
CA VAL A 495 4.84 -17.67 -4.89
C VAL A 495 5.96 -16.86 -5.53
N ILE A 496 6.86 -17.54 -6.23
CA ILE A 496 8.10 -16.95 -6.74
C ILE A 496 7.99 -16.84 -8.26
N ILE A 497 8.07 -15.63 -8.79
CA ILE A 497 8.13 -15.38 -10.23
C ILE A 497 9.58 -15.48 -10.66
N MET A 498 9.88 -16.40 -11.59
CA MET A 498 11.20 -16.62 -12.15
C MET A 498 11.12 -16.49 -13.67
N ALA A 499 11.49 -15.32 -14.18
CA ALA A 499 11.44 -14.97 -15.59
C ALA A 499 12.83 -14.56 -16.08
N ASP A 500 13.06 -14.69 -17.39
CA ASP A 500 14.29 -14.33 -18.06
C ASP A 500 14.66 -12.84 -17.81
N ALA A 501 15.94 -12.51 -17.91
CA ALA A 501 16.44 -11.15 -17.69
C ALA A 501 16.26 -10.24 -18.92
N ASP A 502 15.43 -10.63 -19.88
CA ASP A 502 15.15 -9.91 -21.11
C ASP A 502 13.83 -9.10 -21.05
N VAL A 503 13.47 -8.43 -22.14
CA VAL A 503 12.26 -7.60 -22.24
C VAL A 503 10.97 -8.43 -22.18
N ASP A 504 10.98 -9.66 -22.66
CA ASP A 504 9.83 -10.55 -22.63
C ASP A 504 9.59 -11.08 -21.22
N GLY A 505 10.65 -11.47 -20.50
CA GLY A 505 10.58 -11.86 -19.10
C GLY A 505 10.13 -10.71 -18.20
N ALA A 506 10.60 -9.48 -18.43
CA ALA A 506 10.12 -8.29 -17.75
C ALA A 506 8.62 -8.07 -17.98
N HIS A 507 8.13 -8.30 -19.21
CA HIS A 507 6.71 -8.19 -19.55
C HIS A 507 5.86 -9.27 -18.86
N ILE A 508 6.32 -10.53 -18.86
CA ILE A 508 5.64 -11.65 -18.18
C ILE A 508 5.54 -11.38 -16.66
N ARG A 509 6.62 -10.88 -16.05
CA ARG A 509 6.66 -10.46 -14.65
C ARG A 509 5.61 -9.39 -14.37
N THR A 510 5.51 -8.37 -15.23
CA THR A 510 4.53 -7.30 -15.10
C THR A 510 3.10 -7.81 -15.24
N LEU A 511 2.82 -8.73 -16.18
CA LEU A 511 1.50 -9.35 -16.35
C LEU A 511 1.09 -10.16 -15.12
N LEU A 512 2.00 -10.95 -14.54
CA LEU A 512 1.76 -11.71 -13.30
C LEU A 512 1.50 -10.80 -12.10
N LEU A 513 2.31 -9.75 -11.94
CA LEU A 513 2.11 -8.77 -10.87
C LEU A 513 0.77 -8.05 -11.02
N THR A 514 0.37 -7.67 -12.26
CA THR A 514 -0.95 -7.10 -12.54
C THR A 514 -2.06 -8.06 -12.13
N PHE A 515 -1.92 -9.36 -12.48
CA PHE A 515 -2.89 -10.39 -12.11
C PHE A 515 -3.00 -10.56 -10.59
N PHE A 516 -1.89 -10.68 -9.89
CA PHE A 516 -1.89 -10.79 -8.42
C PHE A 516 -2.46 -9.54 -7.76
N PHE A 517 -2.09 -8.35 -8.21
CA PHE A 517 -2.61 -7.11 -7.68
C PHE A 517 -4.13 -6.97 -7.86
N ARG A 518 -4.67 -7.33 -9.03
CA ARG A 518 -6.09 -7.17 -9.33
C ARG A 518 -6.99 -8.28 -8.76
N TYR A 519 -6.49 -9.52 -8.70
CA TYR A 519 -7.32 -10.69 -8.41
C TYR A 519 -6.89 -11.52 -7.20
N MET A 520 -5.68 -11.32 -6.69
CA MET A 520 -5.12 -12.03 -5.53
C MET A 520 -4.37 -11.05 -4.60
N ARG A 521 -4.89 -9.86 -4.43
CA ARG A 521 -4.25 -8.77 -3.68
C ARG A 521 -3.79 -9.16 -2.27
N PRO A 522 -4.58 -9.93 -1.47
CA PRO A 522 -4.12 -10.37 -0.15
C PRO A 522 -2.84 -11.22 -0.20
N LEU A 523 -2.52 -11.85 -1.34
CA LEU A 523 -1.26 -12.60 -1.50
C LEU A 523 -0.03 -11.67 -1.44
N ILE A 524 -0.15 -10.45 -1.98
CA ILE A 524 0.90 -9.42 -1.90
C ILE A 524 0.92 -8.81 -0.49
N GLU A 525 -0.23 -8.44 0.05
CA GLU A 525 -0.37 -7.81 1.37
C GLU A 525 0.19 -8.68 2.50
N ASN A 526 0.01 -10.00 2.42
CA ASN A 526 0.60 -10.96 3.36
C ASN A 526 2.07 -11.29 3.05
N GLY A 527 2.64 -10.74 1.97
CA GLY A 527 4.04 -10.92 1.61
C GLY A 527 4.40 -12.31 1.11
N ASN A 528 3.48 -12.97 0.40
CA ASN A 528 3.70 -14.29 -0.18
C ASN A 528 4.29 -14.25 -1.60
N VAL A 529 4.39 -13.09 -2.25
CA VAL A 529 4.88 -12.94 -3.62
C VAL A 529 6.34 -12.49 -3.64
N PHE A 530 7.16 -13.16 -4.45
CA PHE A 530 8.58 -12.89 -4.59
C PHE A 530 9.00 -12.90 -6.06
N LEU A 531 10.06 -12.16 -6.37
CA LEU A 531 10.78 -12.20 -7.64
C LEU A 531 12.11 -12.90 -7.40
N ALA A 532 12.41 -13.95 -8.16
CA ALA A 532 13.73 -14.55 -8.17
C ALA A 532 14.67 -13.69 -9.00
N GLN A 533 15.89 -13.52 -8.52
CA GLN A 533 16.95 -12.80 -9.21
C GLN A 533 18.05 -13.78 -9.63
N PRO A 534 18.05 -14.27 -10.88
CA PRO A 534 19.15 -15.07 -11.39
C PRO A 534 20.38 -14.18 -11.68
N PRO A 535 21.61 -14.74 -11.70
CA PRO A 535 22.79 -13.98 -12.07
C PRO A 535 22.75 -13.57 -13.53
N LEU A 536 23.33 -12.41 -13.83
CA LEU A 536 23.50 -11.90 -15.20
C LEU A 536 24.79 -12.41 -15.84
N TYR A 537 25.82 -12.64 -15.03
CA TYR A 537 27.14 -13.01 -15.50
C TYR A 537 27.72 -14.17 -14.71
N LYS A 538 28.52 -14.99 -15.40
CA LYS A 538 29.38 -16.00 -14.83
C LYS A 538 30.81 -15.77 -15.29
N LEU A 539 31.74 -15.68 -14.35
CA LEU A 539 33.16 -15.63 -14.58
C LEU A 539 33.75 -17.00 -14.24
N SER A 540 34.47 -17.61 -15.17
CA SER A 540 35.11 -18.90 -14.96
C SER A 540 36.55 -18.90 -15.43
N LYS A 541 37.42 -19.61 -14.69
CA LYS A 541 38.79 -19.86 -15.03
C LYS A 541 39.21 -21.20 -14.44
N ARG A 542 39.98 -21.98 -15.19
CA ARG A 542 40.51 -23.27 -14.70
C ARG A 542 41.30 -23.10 -13.41
N GLY A 543 40.89 -23.78 -12.36
CA GLY A 543 41.53 -23.74 -11.04
C GLY A 543 41.01 -22.66 -10.09
N ILE A 544 39.94 -22.00 -10.46
CA ILE A 544 39.22 -21.06 -9.60
C ILE A 544 37.73 -21.45 -9.62
N GLU A 545 37.08 -21.29 -8.51
CA GLU A 545 35.62 -21.45 -8.36
C GLU A 545 34.90 -20.44 -9.24
N ASP A 546 33.80 -20.84 -9.86
CA ASP A 546 32.98 -19.97 -10.69
C ASP A 546 32.40 -18.81 -9.85
N ILE A 547 32.49 -17.59 -10.39
CA ILE A 547 31.96 -16.38 -9.74
C ILE A 547 30.71 -15.95 -10.50
N TYR A 548 29.59 -15.83 -9.78
CA TYR A 548 28.34 -15.34 -10.33
C TYR A 548 28.13 -13.87 -9.92
N CYS A 549 27.74 -13.03 -10.87
CA CYS A 549 27.46 -11.61 -10.64
C CYS A 549 26.03 -11.29 -11.07
N TYR A 550 25.32 -10.59 -10.21
CA TYR A 550 23.89 -10.26 -10.37
C TYR A 550 23.66 -8.85 -10.93
N THR A 551 24.69 -8.00 -10.86
CA THR A 551 24.67 -6.64 -11.41
C THR A 551 25.96 -6.31 -12.16
N ASP A 552 25.93 -5.24 -12.99
CA ASP A 552 27.13 -4.74 -13.67
C ASP A 552 28.17 -4.20 -12.66
N GLU A 553 27.70 -3.65 -11.54
CA GLU A 553 28.55 -3.18 -10.46
C GLU A 553 29.30 -4.35 -9.79
N GLU A 554 28.63 -5.48 -9.53
CA GLU A 554 29.26 -6.68 -8.98
C GLU A 554 30.28 -7.28 -9.98
N LEU A 555 29.97 -7.25 -11.26
CA LEU A 555 30.91 -7.69 -12.31
C LEU A 555 32.19 -6.85 -12.28
N ASN A 556 32.06 -5.53 -12.22
CA ASN A 556 33.21 -4.62 -12.17
C ASN A 556 34.04 -4.81 -10.88
N GLN A 557 33.35 -5.04 -9.75
CA GLN A 557 34.02 -5.33 -8.49
C GLN A 557 34.77 -6.67 -8.53
N ALA A 558 34.16 -7.71 -9.13
CA ALA A 558 34.78 -9.01 -9.29
C ALA A 558 36.06 -8.92 -10.17
N TYR A 559 36.04 -8.10 -11.23
CA TYR A 559 37.24 -7.82 -12.03
C TYR A 559 38.36 -7.19 -11.20
N ALA A 560 38.03 -6.13 -10.44
CA ALA A 560 39.03 -5.45 -9.61
C ALA A 560 39.65 -6.38 -8.54
N ASP A 561 38.84 -7.28 -7.98
CA ASP A 561 39.30 -8.21 -6.94
C ASP A 561 40.16 -9.37 -7.55
N LEU A 562 39.85 -9.81 -8.75
CA LEU A 562 40.66 -10.80 -9.49
C LEU A 562 41.99 -10.20 -9.95
N GLU A 563 42.02 -8.95 -10.42
CA GLU A 563 43.25 -8.24 -10.78
C GLU A 563 44.20 -8.08 -9.56
N LYS A 564 43.67 -7.75 -8.38
CA LYS A 564 44.46 -7.72 -7.13
C LYS A 564 45.07 -9.07 -6.78
N LYS A 565 44.45 -10.18 -7.20
CA LYS A 565 44.95 -11.55 -7.06
C LYS A 565 45.89 -11.95 -8.19
N GLY A 566 46.25 -11.04 -9.11
CA GLY A 566 47.14 -11.29 -10.23
C GLY A 566 46.50 -12.03 -11.41
N ILE A 567 45.20 -11.99 -11.53
CA ILE A 567 44.44 -12.64 -12.59
C ILE A 567 43.95 -11.58 -13.57
N SER A 568 44.46 -11.59 -14.79
CA SER A 568 44.01 -10.67 -15.85
C SER A 568 42.65 -11.07 -16.39
N ILE A 569 41.82 -10.07 -16.72
CA ILE A 569 40.50 -10.23 -17.33
C ILE A 569 40.55 -11.09 -18.60
N ASP A 570 41.60 -10.95 -19.41
CA ASP A 570 41.80 -11.73 -20.66
C ASP A 570 41.94 -13.25 -20.42
N GLN A 571 42.17 -13.67 -19.19
CA GLN A 571 42.27 -15.08 -18.79
C GLN A 571 40.95 -15.66 -18.28
N LEU A 572 39.90 -14.85 -18.23
CA LEU A 572 38.59 -15.25 -17.76
C LEU A 572 37.68 -15.60 -18.94
N SER A 573 36.93 -16.67 -18.79
CA SER A 573 35.76 -16.91 -19.63
C SER A 573 34.56 -16.21 -19.00
N ILE A 574 33.96 -15.29 -19.74
CA ILE A 574 32.81 -14.50 -19.30
C ILE A 574 31.59 -15.02 -20.06
N GLN A 575 30.64 -15.55 -19.35
CA GLN A 575 29.33 -15.91 -19.89
C GLN A 575 28.30 -14.93 -19.41
N ARG A 576 27.59 -14.26 -20.34
CA ARG A 576 26.39 -13.45 -20.03
C ARG A 576 25.18 -14.33 -20.25
N TYR A 577 24.35 -14.49 -19.22
CA TYR A 577 23.06 -15.19 -19.32
C TYR A 577 22.00 -14.25 -19.90
N LYS A 578 21.36 -14.66 -21.00
CA LYS A 578 20.20 -13.95 -21.57
C LYS A 578 18.89 -14.55 -21.10
N GLY A 579 18.88 -15.83 -20.75
CA GLY A 579 17.71 -16.51 -20.25
C GLY A 579 18.05 -17.69 -19.35
N LEU A 580 17.09 -18.08 -18.52
CA LEU A 580 17.17 -19.20 -17.56
C LEU A 580 17.40 -20.55 -18.25
N GLY A 581 16.98 -20.68 -19.52
CA GLY A 581 17.19 -21.88 -20.32
C GLY A 581 18.67 -22.15 -20.69
N GLU A 582 19.54 -21.17 -20.51
CA GLU A 582 20.99 -21.32 -20.71
C GLU A 582 21.70 -21.92 -19.49
N MET A 583 21.01 -21.99 -18.35
CA MET A 583 21.54 -22.57 -17.12
C MET A 583 21.22 -24.07 -17.05
N ASN A 584 22.21 -24.86 -16.67
CA ASN A 584 21.96 -26.25 -16.33
C ASN A 584 21.26 -26.35 -14.95
N PRO A 585 20.68 -27.50 -14.56
CA PRO A 585 19.96 -27.66 -13.31
C PRO A 585 20.76 -27.34 -12.06
N GLU A 586 22.05 -27.66 -12.02
CA GLU A 586 22.94 -27.42 -10.88
C GLU A 586 23.21 -25.92 -10.72
N GLN A 587 23.53 -25.23 -11.81
CA GLN A 587 23.72 -23.77 -11.79
C GLN A 587 22.46 -23.03 -11.34
N LEU A 588 21.28 -23.44 -11.83
CA LEU A 588 20.03 -22.83 -11.47
C LEU A 588 19.69 -23.06 -9.99
N TRP A 589 20.01 -24.24 -9.47
CA TRP A 589 19.89 -24.54 -8.05
C TRP A 589 20.79 -23.62 -7.22
N GLU A 590 22.09 -23.68 -7.44
CA GLU A 590 23.12 -22.98 -6.65
C GLU A 590 22.92 -21.46 -6.61
N THR A 591 22.42 -20.86 -7.69
CA THR A 591 22.35 -19.40 -7.82
C THR A 591 20.97 -18.82 -7.55
N THR A 592 19.89 -19.59 -7.80
CA THR A 592 18.54 -19.02 -7.88
C THR A 592 17.49 -19.78 -7.06
N MET A 593 17.71 -21.05 -6.74
CA MET A 593 16.70 -21.88 -6.09
C MET A 593 17.09 -22.35 -4.68
N ASP A 594 18.37 -22.46 -4.38
CA ASP A 594 18.84 -22.84 -3.04
C ASP A 594 18.48 -21.77 -2.01
N PRO A 595 17.69 -22.12 -0.97
CA PRO A 595 17.29 -21.17 0.06
C PRO A 595 18.44 -20.45 0.78
N GLU A 596 19.64 -21.07 0.83
CA GLU A 596 20.79 -20.50 1.52
C GLU A 596 21.54 -19.46 0.68
N HIS A 597 21.47 -19.55 -0.66
CA HIS A 597 22.30 -18.73 -1.56
C HIS A 597 21.49 -17.81 -2.49
N ARG A 598 20.21 -18.12 -2.75
CA ARG A 598 19.37 -17.38 -3.69
C ARG A 598 19.02 -15.97 -3.22
N ILE A 599 18.83 -15.09 -4.18
CA ILE A 599 18.31 -13.73 -3.96
C ILE A 599 16.84 -13.69 -4.34
N LEU A 600 15.98 -13.39 -3.36
CA LEU A 600 14.55 -13.17 -3.57
C LEU A 600 14.17 -11.74 -3.20
N ILE A 601 13.58 -11.03 -4.14
CA ILE A 601 13.00 -9.70 -3.90
C ILE A 601 11.54 -9.90 -3.48
N LYS A 602 11.22 -9.54 -2.25
CA LYS A 602 9.84 -9.59 -1.76
C LYS A 602 9.03 -8.47 -2.40
N VAL A 603 7.87 -8.83 -2.97
CA VAL A 603 6.94 -7.84 -3.52
C VAL A 603 6.14 -7.25 -2.36
N THR A 604 6.28 -5.95 -2.15
CA THR A 604 5.55 -5.19 -1.14
C THR A 604 4.61 -4.19 -1.82
N MET A 605 3.56 -3.82 -1.12
CA MET A 605 2.63 -2.80 -1.55
C MET A 605 2.47 -1.78 -0.43
N GLU A 606 3.18 -0.68 -0.56
CA GLU A 606 3.18 0.39 0.45
C GLU A 606 2.05 1.38 0.21
N ASP A 607 1.71 1.62 -1.06
CA ASP A 607 0.67 2.54 -1.49
C ASP A 607 -0.19 1.91 -2.58
N ALA A 608 -1.42 1.54 -2.23
CA ALA A 608 -2.37 0.92 -3.15
C ALA A 608 -2.84 1.87 -4.26
N ILE A 609 -2.90 3.17 -3.98
CA ILE A 609 -3.33 4.20 -4.96
C ILE A 609 -2.25 4.35 -6.03
N LYS A 610 -1.00 4.44 -5.60
CA LYS A 610 0.14 4.52 -6.52
C LYS A 610 0.29 3.26 -7.37
N ALA A 611 0.13 2.08 -6.75
CA ALA A 611 0.14 0.82 -7.48
C ALA A 611 -0.98 0.75 -8.53
N ASP A 612 -2.22 1.13 -8.18
CA ASP A 612 -3.34 1.21 -9.13
C ASP A 612 -3.03 2.16 -10.29
N ALA A 613 -2.52 3.35 -10.00
CA ALA A 613 -2.16 4.34 -11.01
C ALA A 613 -1.08 3.83 -11.99
N ILE A 614 -0.05 3.13 -11.47
CA ILE A 614 1.02 2.57 -12.29
C ILE A 614 0.52 1.40 -13.13
N PHE A 615 -0.26 0.46 -12.57
CA PHE A 615 -0.82 -0.64 -13.36
C PHE A 615 -1.78 -0.11 -14.43
N THR A 616 -2.63 0.85 -14.12
CA THR A 616 -3.51 1.51 -15.11
C THR A 616 -2.70 2.21 -16.20
N LEU A 617 -1.63 2.92 -15.83
CA LEU A 617 -0.76 3.63 -16.78
C LEU A 617 -0.06 2.67 -17.73
N LEU A 618 0.59 1.63 -17.19
CA LEU A 618 1.43 0.72 -17.97
C LEU A 618 0.60 -0.33 -18.73
N MET A 619 -0.48 -0.82 -18.14
CA MET A 619 -1.23 -1.99 -18.61
C MET A 619 -2.63 -1.63 -19.12
N GLY A 620 -3.13 -0.41 -18.87
CA GLY A 620 -4.45 0.07 -19.29
C GLY A 620 -4.57 0.34 -20.79
N ASP A 621 -5.76 0.78 -21.23
CA ASP A 621 -6.08 1.01 -22.64
C ASP A 621 -5.50 2.30 -23.20
N GLU A 622 -5.35 3.34 -22.36
CA GLU A 622 -4.84 4.64 -22.77
C GLU A 622 -3.37 4.57 -23.22
N ILE A 623 -3.11 4.99 -24.46
CA ILE A 623 -1.77 4.90 -25.07
C ILE A 623 -0.94 6.13 -24.74
N GLU A 624 -1.52 7.33 -24.79
CA GLU A 624 -0.79 8.59 -24.67
C GLU A 624 -0.12 8.78 -23.29
N PRO A 625 -0.78 8.49 -22.15
CA PRO A 625 -0.13 8.57 -20.85
C PRO A 625 1.06 7.61 -20.73
N ARG A 626 0.95 6.39 -21.29
CA ARG A 626 2.04 5.40 -21.31
C ARG A 626 3.21 5.86 -22.15
N ARG A 627 2.94 6.42 -23.34
CA ARG A 627 3.96 6.97 -24.22
C ARG A 627 4.74 8.09 -23.52
N LYS A 628 4.03 9.03 -22.91
CA LYS A 628 4.65 10.12 -22.14
C LYS A 628 5.52 9.61 -20.99
N PHE A 629 5.05 8.60 -20.25
CA PHE A 629 5.82 7.96 -19.19
C PHE A 629 7.11 7.35 -19.72
N ILE A 630 7.06 6.65 -20.87
CA ILE A 630 8.25 6.07 -21.51
C ILE A 630 9.23 7.17 -21.93
N GLU A 631 8.76 8.24 -22.56
CA GLU A 631 9.58 9.38 -23.00
C GLU A 631 10.27 10.08 -21.80
N GLU A 632 9.54 10.32 -20.71
CA GLU A 632 10.07 10.97 -19.50
C GLU A 632 11.11 10.11 -18.77
N ASN A 633 10.97 8.78 -18.82
CA ASN A 633 11.83 7.84 -18.09
C ASN A 633 12.90 7.18 -18.98
N ALA A 634 12.93 7.44 -20.28
CA ALA A 634 13.90 6.84 -21.23
C ALA A 634 15.36 7.05 -20.81
N LYS A 635 15.68 8.18 -20.18
CA LYS A 635 17.03 8.50 -19.69
C LYS A 635 17.54 7.61 -18.54
N PHE A 636 16.64 6.90 -17.86
CA PHE A 636 16.98 6.01 -16.76
C PHE A 636 17.17 4.57 -17.19
N VAL A 637 16.85 4.25 -18.46
CA VAL A 637 17.03 2.89 -19.00
C VAL A 637 18.51 2.65 -19.20
N LYS A 638 19.07 1.71 -18.42
CA LYS A 638 20.51 1.35 -18.49
C LYS A 638 20.77 0.21 -19.48
N ASN A 639 19.81 -0.67 -19.70
CA ASN A 639 19.96 -1.86 -20.55
C ASN A 639 18.96 -1.80 -21.71
N LEU A 640 19.35 -1.22 -22.82
CA LEU A 640 18.66 -1.36 -24.08
C LEU A 640 19.22 -2.61 -24.78
N ASP A 641 18.37 -3.59 -25.04
CA ASP A 641 18.70 -4.74 -25.89
C ASP A 641 18.62 -4.26 -27.36
N ILE A 642 19.74 -3.67 -27.84
CA ILE A 642 19.88 -3.16 -29.20
C ILE A 642 20.70 -4.18 -30.00
#